data_efb129db74f9a9628c5a4e1bbc50d8b3
#
_entry.id   efb129db74f9a9628c5a4e1bbc50d8b3
#
_cell.length_a   1.000
_cell.length_b   1.000
_cell.length_c   1.000
_cell.angle_alpha   90.00
_cell.angle_beta   90.00
_cell.angle_gamma   90.00
#
_symmetry.space_group_name_H-M   'P 1'
#
loop_
_entity.id
_entity.type
_entity.pdbx_description
1 polymer ?
#
loop_
_entity_poly.entity_id
_entity_poly.type
_entity_poly.pdbx_seq_one_letter_code
_entity_poly.pdbx_strand_id
1 'polypeptide(L)'
;MPTMFINDKKVEFAKDAQSVLDVARSAGIQIPTLCDHEELEAYGGCRLCLIEVEGWRGYQAACTTSPKEGMVIKTETDDLLKMKRNILQLILREHPSACLVCFEWPDCLKYRTESHRAGAVTGCNTCPNRDICELREVVEFLEIRDLDYQPYYKSEPIEREDPFFDRDYNLCILCARCVRVCDEVRGTGAITFSQRGHETRVDTAFGTSHIDSGCWFCGACIDVCPTGALMPRMTKWMGVADSEEESTCVLCGVGCQTRLDVKWDRIMGTGPGDRKSAPNYGHMCVLGRFCIPSMVNAPDRLKAPHVRRGDELIPVSWDDAVAEVAGIFGDADPNRAGLLGSPNMSTESAYLFNKLARAGIKSPNVDFQGSDFPALIHKELARDQDFHRIQSLDALEEADWIISVGGDFVKTHQVVAKLTYKFVKEGTPLIVLDEVGMNLRRWATEYAPVSPKKLHKLLSDLADKKEKLAGVKGGQAKRLLEVTKSGRGAIIIGPRILESPEPRLALRSLVRIAGDDGIILPMFPLGNEAGAIRAGLRPDMLPGPSSVTVKKAAAVVKKAWGKGEFSDGLHLTEMREKAKKGQLDVLYVADGSISMKGFEKVPIIIYQSPYPSEWIERASIILPSAAFVEEDGTFVNLEMRPFKLKQAAKPPGIAKEDWRIFADIAKKLGIDGFSFTNAEEIWEELQHLSRNIEVGGQAQRASWKPATKEKNEWYPRYRGASLPDRVTDLGTFVKALPYRDAAISTDSLDDLLKRMEEKQASQKQEVAR
;
A
#
# COMPACT_ATOMS: atom_id res chain seq x y z
N MET A 1 23.53 31.93 -7.07
CA MET A 1 22.30 31.79 -6.28
C MET A 1 22.08 33.10 -5.52
N PRO A 2 20.84 33.55 -5.29
CA PRO A 2 20.57 34.69 -4.44
C PRO A 2 21.05 34.45 -3.01
N THR A 3 21.37 35.50 -2.29
CA THR A 3 21.93 35.43 -0.93
C THR A 3 21.15 36.32 0.04
N MET A 4 21.09 35.91 1.30
CA MET A 4 20.55 36.71 2.41
C MET A 4 21.40 36.51 3.67
N PHE A 5 21.13 37.27 4.71
CA PHE A 5 21.79 37.11 6.01
C PHE A 5 20.75 36.68 7.06
N ILE A 6 21.04 35.59 7.78
CA ILE A 6 20.23 35.12 8.90
C ILE A 6 21.13 35.02 10.12
N ASN A 7 20.87 35.81 11.17
CA ASN A 7 21.70 35.94 12.38
C ASN A 7 23.17 36.19 12.02
N ASP A 8 23.42 37.16 11.14
CA ASP A 8 24.74 37.57 10.63
C ASP A 8 25.47 36.49 9.76
N LYS A 9 24.88 35.33 9.56
CA LYS A 9 25.40 34.30 8.68
C LYS A 9 24.90 34.52 7.26
N LYS A 10 25.80 34.63 6.28
CA LYS A 10 25.45 34.70 4.86
C LYS A 10 24.97 33.32 4.39
N VAL A 11 23.78 33.27 3.81
CA VAL A 11 23.11 32.05 3.31
C VAL A 11 22.77 32.25 1.85
N GLU A 12 23.16 31.26 1.02
CA GLU A 12 22.69 31.13 -0.36
C GLU A 12 21.40 30.34 -0.40
N PHE A 13 20.48 30.69 -1.30
CA PHE A 13 19.23 29.97 -1.42
C PHE A 13 18.81 29.72 -2.88
N ALA A 14 18.01 28.73 -3.10
CA ALA A 14 17.43 28.38 -4.39
C ALA A 14 16.39 29.44 -4.81
N LYS A 15 16.30 29.76 -6.11
CA LYS A 15 15.37 30.78 -6.60
C LYS A 15 13.89 30.41 -6.40
N ASP A 16 13.61 29.14 -6.26
CA ASP A 16 12.30 28.53 -6.04
C ASP A 16 11.97 28.28 -4.56
N ALA A 17 12.86 28.69 -3.65
CA ALA A 17 12.58 28.61 -2.21
C ALA A 17 11.30 29.40 -1.87
N GLN A 18 10.34 28.72 -1.23
CA GLN A 18 9.00 29.26 -0.98
C GLN A 18 8.99 30.25 0.17
N SER A 19 9.80 30.02 1.20
CA SER A 19 9.79 30.81 2.43
C SER A 19 11.19 31.02 3.04
N VAL A 20 11.31 32.03 3.89
CA VAL A 20 12.48 32.26 4.73
C VAL A 20 12.72 31.09 5.68
N LEU A 21 11.66 30.39 6.12
CA LEU A 21 11.77 29.21 6.97
C LEU A 21 12.48 28.07 6.25
N ASP A 22 12.17 27.85 4.96
CA ASP A 22 12.81 26.80 4.15
C ASP A 22 14.30 27.09 3.94
N VAL A 23 14.63 28.36 3.68
CA VAL A 23 16.03 28.80 3.57
C VAL A 23 16.79 28.58 4.88
N ALA A 24 16.18 28.93 6.02
CA ALA A 24 16.78 28.71 7.33
C ALA A 24 17.03 27.24 7.62
N ARG A 25 16.04 26.35 7.34
CA ARG A 25 16.17 24.90 7.49
C ARG A 25 17.29 24.34 6.62
N SER A 26 17.37 24.74 5.36
CA SER A 26 18.42 24.31 4.43
C SER A 26 19.82 24.76 4.89
N ALA A 27 19.92 25.86 5.62
CA ALA A 27 21.16 26.39 6.20
C ALA A 27 21.48 25.82 7.58
N GLY A 28 20.65 24.92 8.14
CA GLY A 28 20.78 24.38 9.48
C GLY A 28 20.48 25.39 10.61
N ILE A 29 19.69 26.43 10.30
CA ILE A 29 19.26 27.43 11.27
C ILE A 29 17.87 27.07 11.77
N GLN A 30 17.76 26.80 13.06
CA GLN A 30 16.49 26.43 13.69
C GLN A 30 15.61 27.67 13.94
N ILE A 31 14.40 27.65 13.40
CA ILE A 31 13.32 28.60 13.70
C ILE A 31 12.13 27.78 14.20
N PRO A 32 11.67 27.98 15.47
CA PRO A 32 10.63 27.13 16.03
C PRO A 32 9.30 27.32 15.29
N THR A 33 8.58 26.22 15.06
CA THR A 33 7.26 26.22 14.43
C THR A 33 6.47 24.99 14.86
N LEU A 34 5.13 25.07 14.87
CA LEU A 34 4.23 23.95 15.18
C LEU A 34 3.12 23.76 14.14
N CYS A 35 2.85 24.75 13.30
CA CYS A 35 1.80 24.65 12.27
C CYS A 35 2.35 24.40 10.86
N ASP A 36 3.64 24.57 10.67
CA ASP A 36 4.30 24.36 9.40
C ASP A 36 4.78 22.92 9.25
N HIS A 37 4.69 22.39 8.02
CA HIS A 37 5.12 21.05 7.67
C HIS A 37 5.50 21.01 6.18
N GLU A 38 6.52 20.24 5.82
CA GLU A 38 7.09 20.24 4.46
C GLU A 38 6.12 19.85 3.34
N GLU A 39 5.05 19.09 3.65
CA GLU A 39 4.04 18.69 2.68
C GLU A 39 2.86 19.65 2.58
N LEU A 40 2.81 20.70 3.38
CA LEU A 40 1.67 21.59 3.50
C LEU A 40 2.00 23.00 3.04
N GLU A 41 1.03 23.66 2.45
CA GLU A 41 1.17 25.08 2.13
C GLU A 41 1.43 25.91 3.42
N ALA A 42 2.13 27.03 3.30
CA ALA A 42 2.45 27.88 4.45
C ALA A 42 1.17 28.43 5.11
N TYR A 43 1.02 28.19 6.41
CA TYR A 43 -0.21 28.58 7.14
C TYR A 43 -0.07 29.82 8.02
N GLY A 44 1.08 29.98 8.66
CA GLY A 44 1.35 31.13 9.55
C GLY A 44 0.47 31.19 10.81
N GLY A 45 -0.18 30.09 11.22
CA GLY A 45 -1.17 30.07 12.30
C GLY A 45 -0.58 30.13 13.71
N CYS A 46 0.48 29.38 14.01
CA CYS A 46 1.04 29.28 15.37
C CYS A 46 1.86 30.49 15.81
N ARG A 47 2.36 31.31 14.88
CA ARG A 47 3.18 32.51 15.13
C ARG A 47 4.48 32.28 15.93
N LEU A 48 4.96 31.04 16.02
CA LEU A 48 6.24 30.75 16.69
C LEU A 48 7.45 31.07 15.80
N CYS A 49 7.27 31.09 14.48
CA CYS A 49 8.34 31.40 13.53
C CYS A 49 8.54 32.87 13.25
N LEU A 50 8.21 33.72 14.19
CA LEU A 50 8.44 35.20 14.06
C LEU A 50 9.92 35.52 13.85
N ILE A 51 10.18 36.45 12.93
CA ILE A 51 11.50 37.00 12.59
C ILE A 51 11.42 38.51 12.51
N GLU A 52 12.56 39.14 12.68
CA GLU A 52 12.77 40.55 12.40
C GLU A 52 13.52 40.71 11.09
N VAL A 53 13.02 41.57 10.21
CA VAL A 53 13.63 41.85 8.91
C VAL A 53 14.06 43.30 8.90
N GLU A 54 15.34 43.58 8.66
CA GLU A 54 15.87 44.90 8.65
C GLU A 54 15.14 45.81 7.65
N GLY A 55 14.75 47.00 8.11
CA GLY A 55 13.98 47.95 7.29
C GLY A 55 12.49 47.66 7.16
N TRP A 56 11.99 46.57 7.73
CA TRP A 56 10.55 46.25 7.70
C TRP A 56 9.87 46.64 9.01
N ARG A 57 8.61 47.03 8.93
CA ARG A 57 7.82 47.39 10.12
C ARG A 57 7.24 46.11 10.76
N GLY A 58 7.53 45.91 12.03
CA GLY A 58 7.00 44.82 12.85
C GLY A 58 7.65 43.46 12.53
N TYR A 59 7.13 42.42 13.14
CA TYR A 59 7.65 41.05 13.02
C TYR A 59 6.92 40.28 11.96
N GLN A 60 7.65 39.46 11.21
CA GLN A 60 7.11 38.65 10.11
C GLN A 60 7.08 37.15 10.51
N ALA A 61 6.20 36.36 9.92
CA ALA A 61 6.23 34.91 10.08
C ALA A 61 7.14 34.30 9.00
N ALA A 62 8.23 33.66 9.38
CA ALA A 62 9.22 33.11 8.45
C ALA A 62 8.61 32.13 7.43
N CYS A 63 7.62 31.31 7.84
CA CYS A 63 6.97 30.34 6.98
C CYS A 63 6.13 30.96 5.83
N THR A 64 5.70 32.21 5.98
CA THR A 64 4.88 32.91 4.96
C THR A 64 5.61 34.11 4.33
N THR A 65 6.88 34.30 4.66
CA THR A 65 7.71 35.41 4.12
C THR A 65 8.56 34.87 2.99
N SER A 66 8.34 35.35 1.76
CA SER A 66 9.15 34.98 0.60
C SER A 66 10.57 35.53 0.71
N PRO A 67 11.61 34.71 0.46
CA PRO A 67 13.00 35.15 0.53
C PRO A 67 13.33 36.13 -0.59
N LYS A 68 14.17 37.14 -0.30
CA LYS A 68 14.65 38.14 -1.27
C LYS A 68 16.15 38.31 -1.14
N GLU A 69 16.79 38.62 -2.25
CA GLU A 69 18.22 38.97 -2.31
C GLU A 69 18.54 40.12 -1.36
N GLY A 70 19.58 39.96 -0.57
CA GLY A 70 20.07 40.98 0.36
C GLY A 70 19.26 41.16 1.65
N MET A 71 18.22 40.32 1.91
CA MET A 71 17.49 40.43 3.18
C MET A 71 18.43 40.16 4.37
N VAL A 72 18.27 40.96 5.42
CA VAL A 72 18.95 40.79 6.71
C VAL A 72 17.90 40.44 7.75
N ILE A 73 18.05 39.26 8.35
CA ILE A 73 17.04 38.63 9.20
C ILE A 73 17.66 38.28 10.55
N LYS A 74 16.93 38.59 11.63
CA LYS A 74 17.22 38.12 12.99
C LYS A 74 16.10 37.21 13.48
N THR A 75 16.48 36.07 14.09
CA THR A 75 15.54 35.05 14.56
C THR A 75 15.45 34.99 16.09
N GLU A 76 16.40 35.59 16.83
CA GLU A 76 16.61 35.41 18.28
C GLU A 76 16.97 36.68 19.02
N THR A 77 16.35 37.81 18.66
CA THR A 77 16.45 39.00 19.50
C THR A 77 15.67 38.83 20.81
N ASP A 78 16.03 39.52 21.88
CA ASP A 78 15.36 39.42 23.18
C ASP A 78 13.84 39.62 23.07
N ASP A 79 13.42 40.60 22.26
CA ASP A 79 12.00 40.87 22.02
C ASP A 79 11.32 39.72 21.27
N LEU A 80 11.97 39.13 20.24
CA LEU A 80 11.45 37.96 19.52
C LEU A 80 11.33 36.76 20.44
N LEU A 81 12.34 36.48 21.25
CA LEU A 81 12.31 35.35 22.19
C LEU A 81 11.21 35.53 23.22
N LYS A 82 11.05 36.74 23.76
CA LYS A 82 9.96 37.08 24.68
C LYS A 82 8.59 36.87 24.05
N MET A 83 8.40 37.30 22.80
CA MET A 83 7.12 37.09 22.09
C MET A 83 6.87 35.59 21.84
N LYS A 84 7.86 34.84 21.34
CA LYS A 84 7.72 33.38 21.10
C LYS A 84 7.41 32.67 22.40
N ARG A 85 8.05 33.00 23.51
CA ARG A 85 7.73 32.44 24.85
C ARG A 85 6.28 32.73 25.25
N ASN A 86 5.82 33.98 25.10
CA ASN A 86 4.43 34.32 25.42
C ASN A 86 3.42 33.54 24.57
N ILE A 87 3.67 33.40 23.25
CA ILE A 87 2.81 32.64 22.37
C ILE A 87 2.78 31.17 22.77
N LEU A 88 3.95 30.58 23.05
CA LEU A 88 4.04 29.18 23.46
C LEU A 88 3.35 28.93 24.80
N GLN A 89 3.49 29.83 25.76
CA GLN A 89 2.79 29.74 27.05
C GLN A 89 1.26 29.78 26.90
N LEU A 90 0.72 30.54 25.95
CA LEU A 90 -0.72 30.52 25.65
C LEU A 90 -1.16 29.16 25.09
N ILE A 91 -0.32 28.50 24.27
CA ILE A 91 -0.59 27.11 23.78
C ILE A 91 -0.54 26.15 24.96
N LEU A 92 0.48 26.26 25.83
CA LEU A 92 0.66 25.37 26.98
C LEU A 92 -0.42 25.54 28.04
N ARG A 93 -1.10 26.68 28.09
CA ARG A 93 -2.21 26.90 29.03
C ARG A 93 -3.32 25.86 28.90
N GLU A 94 -3.64 25.44 27.68
CA GLU A 94 -4.70 24.46 27.40
C GLU A 94 -4.17 23.02 27.19
N HIS A 95 -2.86 22.83 27.24
CA HIS A 95 -2.22 21.53 27.10
C HIS A 95 -1.81 20.97 28.48
N PRO A 96 -1.85 19.64 28.72
CA PRO A 96 -1.33 19.04 29.94
C PRO A 96 0.17 19.26 30.08
N SER A 97 0.59 20.40 30.61
CA SER A 97 1.93 20.96 30.52
C SER A 97 2.82 20.75 31.75
N ALA A 98 2.31 20.13 32.81
CA ALA A 98 3.05 19.99 34.06
C ALA A 98 4.47 19.41 33.90
N CYS A 99 4.64 18.39 33.04
CA CYS A 99 5.97 17.83 32.77
C CYS A 99 6.80 18.66 31.80
N LEU A 100 6.18 19.46 30.94
CA LEU A 100 6.88 20.27 29.94
C LEU A 100 7.70 21.39 30.59
N VAL A 101 7.25 21.89 31.73
CA VAL A 101 7.93 22.94 32.50
C VAL A 101 8.68 22.38 33.73
N CYS A 102 8.73 21.09 33.91
CA CYS A 102 9.38 20.44 35.05
C CYS A 102 10.90 20.34 34.83
N PHE A 103 11.67 20.83 35.79
CA PHE A 103 13.13 20.78 35.73
C PHE A 103 13.70 19.38 35.92
N GLU A 104 12.94 18.44 36.51
CA GLU A 104 13.33 17.02 36.68
C GLU A 104 13.07 16.17 35.44
N TRP A 105 12.57 16.74 34.37
CA TRP A 105 12.20 16.03 33.15
C TRP A 105 13.31 15.12 32.56
N PRO A 106 14.58 15.57 32.49
CA PRO A 106 15.65 14.71 31.97
C PRO A 106 15.85 13.43 32.77
N ASP A 107 15.72 13.51 34.12
CA ASP A 107 15.81 12.35 34.98
C ASP A 107 14.59 11.44 34.85
N CYS A 108 13.39 12.00 34.66
CA CYS A 108 12.21 11.21 34.36
C CYS A 108 12.33 10.43 33.06
N LEU A 109 12.89 11.02 32.00
CA LEU A 109 13.17 10.32 30.76
C LEU A 109 14.15 9.16 30.95
N LYS A 110 15.21 9.38 31.73
CA LYS A 110 16.27 8.42 31.95
C LYS A 110 15.82 7.21 32.80
N TYR A 111 14.99 7.45 33.82
CA TYR A 111 14.68 6.42 34.83
C TYR A 111 13.24 5.89 34.76
N ARG A 112 12.33 6.52 34.04
CA ARG A 112 10.95 6.05 33.83
C ARG A 112 10.74 5.65 32.40
N THR A 113 10.99 4.39 32.12
CA THR A 113 10.89 3.85 30.75
C THR A 113 9.47 3.80 30.24
N GLU A 114 8.47 3.55 31.08
CA GLU A 114 7.09 3.39 30.63
C GLU A 114 6.09 3.76 31.74
N SER A 115 5.12 4.60 31.41
CA SER A 115 3.99 4.94 32.30
C SER A 115 2.69 4.73 31.56
N HIS A 116 2.20 3.51 31.53
CA HIS A 116 0.89 3.24 30.93
C HIS A 116 -0.23 3.74 31.83
N ARG A 117 -1.10 4.60 31.28
CA ARG A 117 -2.36 4.97 31.93
C ARG A 117 -3.52 4.80 30.97
N ALA A 118 -4.53 4.07 31.39
CA ALA A 118 -5.77 3.90 30.66
C ALA A 118 -6.66 5.17 30.62
N GLY A 119 -6.34 6.18 31.42
CA GLY A 119 -7.11 7.43 31.55
C GLY A 119 -6.54 8.60 30.77
N ALA A 120 -7.00 9.79 31.10
CA ALA A 120 -6.55 11.03 30.48
C ALA A 120 -5.06 11.29 30.76
N VAL A 121 -4.38 11.86 29.77
CA VAL A 121 -3.00 12.31 29.88
C VAL A 121 -2.95 13.55 30.77
N THR A 122 -2.17 13.50 31.84
CA THR A 122 -1.99 14.65 32.76
C THR A 122 -0.64 15.33 32.63
N GLY A 123 0.25 14.78 31.83
CA GLY A 123 1.59 15.30 31.55
C GLY A 123 2.38 14.33 30.70
N CYS A 124 3.59 14.68 30.30
CA CYS A 124 4.43 13.90 29.38
C CYS A 124 4.76 12.49 29.91
N ASN A 125 4.89 12.31 31.21
CA ASN A 125 5.18 11.01 31.82
C ASN A 125 4.07 9.96 31.62
N THR A 126 2.86 10.40 31.23
CA THR A 126 1.73 9.56 30.89
C THR A 126 1.30 9.71 29.43
N CYS A 127 2.03 10.49 28.62
CA CYS A 127 1.73 10.75 27.24
C CYS A 127 2.40 9.70 26.31
N PRO A 128 1.66 9.09 25.41
CA PRO A 128 2.23 8.11 24.49
C PRO A 128 3.23 8.71 23.47
N ASN A 129 3.19 10.01 23.26
CA ASN A 129 4.07 10.74 22.32
C ASN A 129 5.29 11.39 22.99
N ARG A 130 5.57 11.09 24.25
CA ARG A 130 6.57 11.79 25.08
C ARG A 130 7.99 11.82 24.48
N ASP A 131 8.35 10.78 23.74
CA ASP A 131 9.72 10.60 23.23
C ASP A 131 9.97 11.26 21.86
N ILE A 132 8.87 11.62 21.14
CA ILE A 132 8.90 12.19 19.78
C ILE A 132 8.03 13.46 19.65
N CYS A 133 7.87 14.23 20.71
CA CYS A 133 6.93 15.34 20.77
C CYS A 133 7.58 16.65 20.30
N GLU A 134 7.17 17.17 19.13
CA GLU A 134 7.67 18.47 18.62
C GLU A 134 7.32 19.65 19.54
N LEU A 135 6.17 19.61 20.24
CA LEU A 135 5.83 20.65 21.21
C LEU A 135 6.87 20.74 22.34
N ARG A 136 7.34 19.59 22.82
CA ARG A 136 8.39 19.56 23.86
C ARG A 136 9.71 20.13 23.34
N GLU A 137 10.12 19.79 22.11
CA GLU A 137 11.33 20.34 21.50
C GLU A 137 11.28 21.86 21.43
N VAL A 138 10.12 22.44 21.10
CA VAL A 138 9.94 23.90 21.07
C VAL A 138 9.96 24.49 22.48
N VAL A 139 9.43 23.81 23.51
CA VAL A 139 9.53 24.23 24.91
C VAL A 139 10.99 24.29 25.38
N GLU A 140 11.76 23.24 25.06
CA GLU A 140 13.19 23.16 25.37
C GLU A 140 14.00 24.24 24.65
N PHE A 141 13.75 24.44 23.35
CA PHE A 141 14.39 25.46 22.54
C PHE A 141 14.15 26.90 23.09
N LEU A 142 12.93 27.18 23.53
CA LEU A 142 12.58 28.49 24.10
C LEU A 142 12.86 28.61 25.62
N GLU A 143 13.42 27.57 26.23
CA GLU A 143 13.78 27.50 27.64
C GLU A 143 12.65 27.90 28.59
N ILE A 144 11.42 27.47 28.32
CA ILE A 144 10.29 27.72 29.21
C ILE A 144 10.41 26.78 30.42
N ARG A 145 10.47 27.37 31.61
CA ARG A 145 10.60 26.64 32.90
C ARG A 145 9.45 26.92 33.86
N ASP A 146 8.58 27.87 33.52
CA ASP A 146 7.41 28.24 34.30
C ASP A 146 6.32 28.79 33.38
N LEU A 147 5.09 28.85 33.87
CA LEU A 147 3.94 29.36 33.14
C LEU A 147 3.40 30.60 33.86
N ASP A 148 3.41 31.74 33.16
CA ASP A 148 2.83 32.99 33.64
C ASP A 148 1.29 32.96 33.69
N TYR A 149 0.66 31.97 32.99
CA TYR A 149 -0.79 31.82 32.85
C TYR A 149 -1.28 30.63 33.66
N GLN A 150 -2.40 30.76 34.31
CA GLN A 150 -3.05 29.63 34.97
C GLN A 150 -3.46 28.55 33.96
N PRO A 151 -3.03 27.30 34.12
CA PRO A 151 -3.41 26.22 33.26
C PRO A 151 -4.94 26.00 33.24
N TYR A 152 -5.46 25.72 32.04
CA TYR A 152 -6.86 25.38 31.81
C TYR A 152 -6.94 24.00 31.16
N TYR A 153 -7.39 23.02 31.91
CA TYR A 153 -7.52 21.66 31.40
C TYR A 153 -8.95 21.40 30.90
N LYS A 154 -9.10 21.10 29.60
CA LYS A 154 -10.40 20.92 28.94
C LYS A 154 -11.20 19.72 29.43
N SER A 155 -10.52 18.67 29.85
CA SER A 155 -11.14 17.41 30.33
C SER A 155 -12.06 16.73 29.30
N GLU A 156 -11.68 16.82 28.03
CA GLU A 156 -12.41 16.17 26.93
C GLU A 156 -12.30 14.64 27.01
N PRO A 157 -13.33 13.89 26.67
CA PRO A 157 -13.23 12.44 26.59
C PRO A 157 -12.29 12.03 25.43
N ILE A 158 -11.54 10.94 25.65
CA ILE A 158 -10.72 10.34 24.57
C ILE A 158 -11.66 9.59 23.65
N GLU A 159 -11.64 9.95 22.36
CA GLU A 159 -12.44 9.29 21.34
C GLU A 159 -11.74 8.02 20.84
N ARG A 160 -12.41 6.87 20.98
CA ARG A 160 -11.92 5.52 20.69
C ARG A 160 -12.82 4.74 19.73
N GLU A 161 -13.71 5.44 19.05
CA GLU A 161 -14.67 4.81 18.13
C GLU A 161 -14.00 4.31 16.84
N ASP A 162 -12.91 4.97 16.43
CA ASP A 162 -12.18 4.59 15.23
C ASP A 162 -11.39 3.29 15.44
N PRO A 163 -11.32 2.42 14.43
CA PRO A 163 -10.71 1.10 14.58
C PRO A 163 -9.17 1.12 14.72
N PHE A 164 -8.49 2.15 14.21
CA PHE A 164 -7.04 2.13 14.05
C PHE A 164 -6.30 3.12 14.94
N PHE A 165 -6.91 4.22 15.36
CA PHE A 165 -6.25 5.24 16.16
C PHE A 165 -7.21 5.90 17.16
N ASP A 166 -6.62 6.40 18.25
CA ASP A 166 -7.33 7.17 19.26
C ASP A 166 -7.12 8.67 19.00
N ARG A 167 -8.12 9.47 19.38
CA ARG A 167 -8.08 10.93 19.36
C ARG A 167 -8.21 11.47 20.77
N ASP A 168 -7.18 12.17 21.25
CA ASP A 168 -7.16 12.84 22.55
C ASP A 168 -7.04 14.35 22.34
N TYR A 169 -8.18 15.03 22.29
CA TYR A 169 -8.22 16.46 22.05
C TYR A 169 -7.67 17.32 23.22
N ASN A 170 -7.45 16.72 24.39
CA ASN A 170 -6.71 17.40 25.46
C ASN A 170 -5.26 17.67 25.08
N LEU A 171 -4.71 16.89 24.15
CA LEU A 171 -3.35 17.05 23.62
C LEU A 171 -3.29 17.89 22.33
N CYS A 172 -4.44 18.30 21.81
CA CYS A 172 -4.53 19.06 20.57
C CYS A 172 -4.20 20.52 20.80
N ILE A 173 -3.25 21.04 20.01
CA ILE A 173 -2.81 22.46 20.03
C ILE A 173 -3.43 23.28 18.88
N LEU A 174 -4.40 22.76 18.17
CA LEU A 174 -5.09 23.41 17.05
C LEU A 174 -4.16 23.92 15.93
N CYS A 175 -3.06 23.22 15.66
CA CYS A 175 -2.07 23.61 14.66
C CYS A 175 -2.54 23.48 13.21
N ALA A 176 -3.70 22.87 12.96
CA ALA A 176 -4.32 22.64 11.65
C ALA A 176 -3.60 21.64 10.72
N ARG A 177 -2.43 21.08 11.07
CA ARG A 177 -1.70 20.19 10.18
C ARG A 177 -2.56 18.99 9.71
N CYS A 178 -3.26 18.32 10.63
CA CYS A 178 -4.11 17.16 10.32
C CYS A 178 -5.29 17.50 9.40
N VAL A 179 -5.93 18.64 9.60
CA VAL A 179 -7.02 19.16 8.75
C VAL A 179 -6.47 19.40 7.33
N ARG A 180 -5.36 20.11 7.24
CA ARG A 180 -4.75 20.50 5.97
C ARG A 180 -4.21 19.30 5.19
N VAL A 181 -3.49 18.37 5.83
CA VAL A 181 -3.02 17.18 5.14
C VAL A 181 -4.17 16.32 4.61
N CYS A 182 -5.29 16.27 5.34
CA CYS A 182 -6.47 15.53 4.92
C CYS A 182 -7.13 16.14 3.66
N ASP A 183 -7.14 17.45 3.55
CA ASP A 183 -7.73 18.18 2.43
C ASP A 183 -6.71 18.44 1.30
N GLU A 184 -5.63 19.16 1.60
CA GLU A 184 -4.67 19.62 0.59
C GLU A 184 -3.89 18.49 -0.07
N VAL A 185 -3.50 17.45 0.71
CA VAL A 185 -2.62 16.38 0.26
C VAL A 185 -3.39 15.12 -0.09
N ARG A 186 -4.36 14.72 0.73
CA ARG A 186 -5.11 13.47 0.53
C ARG A 186 -6.40 13.67 -0.27
N GLY A 187 -6.91 14.89 -0.36
CA GLY A 187 -8.17 15.20 -1.04
C GLY A 187 -9.39 14.56 -0.40
N THR A 188 -9.27 14.13 0.86
CA THR A 188 -10.35 13.42 1.56
C THR A 188 -11.28 14.39 2.25
N GLY A 189 -10.75 15.40 2.96
CA GLY A 189 -11.53 16.40 3.70
C GLY A 189 -12.41 15.79 4.79
N ALA A 190 -11.99 14.65 5.38
CA ALA A 190 -12.79 13.93 6.36
C ALA A 190 -12.82 14.61 7.74
N ILE A 191 -11.83 15.45 8.04
CA ILE A 191 -11.71 16.22 9.28
C ILE A 191 -11.58 17.70 9.00
N THR A 192 -12.15 18.50 9.87
CA THR A 192 -12.17 19.97 9.77
C THR A 192 -12.16 20.59 11.16
N PHE A 193 -12.22 21.92 11.24
CA PHE A 193 -12.53 22.60 12.48
C PHE A 193 -14.04 22.62 12.72
N SER A 194 -14.45 22.25 13.92
CA SER A 194 -15.81 22.46 14.43
C SER A 194 -15.82 23.50 15.53
N GLN A 195 -16.97 24.09 15.79
CA GLN A 195 -17.18 25.18 16.74
C GLN A 195 -16.34 26.44 16.38
N ARG A 196 -16.22 27.39 17.30
CA ARG A 196 -15.45 28.61 17.15
C ARG A 196 -15.01 29.19 18.49
N GLY A 197 -14.04 30.12 18.44
CA GLY A 197 -13.47 30.73 19.64
C GLY A 197 -12.76 29.68 20.50
N HIS A 198 -12.98 29.74 21.80
CA HIS A 198 -12.35 28.81 22.76
C HIS A 198 -12.89 27.37 22.67
N GLU A 199 -14.05 27.18 22.05
CA GLU A 199 -14.64 25.85 21.82
C GLU A 199 -14.16 25.19 20.53
N THR A 200 -13.31 25.87 19.73
CA THR A 200 -12.78 25.32 18.48
C THR A 200 -12.07 24.01 18.76
N ARG A 201 -12.44 22.98 18.00
CA ARG A 201 -11.75 21.70 18.01
C ARG A 201 -11.63 21.12 16.61
N VAL A 202 -10.68 20.21 16.41
CA VAL A 202 -10.62 19.38 15.21
C VAL A 202 -11.66 18.29 15.35
N ASP A 203 -12.48 18.10 14.31
CA ASP A 203 -13.59 17.16 14.37
C ASP A 203 -13.95 16.69 12.94
N THR A 204 -14.83 15.74 12.85
CA THR A 204 -15.53 15.38 11.61
C THR A 204 -16.76 16.27 11.40
N ALA A 205 -17.28 16.30 10.19
CA ALA A 205 -18.52 17.02 9.92
C ALA A 205 -19.65 16.50 10.82
N PHE A 206 -20.32 17.43 11.52
CA PHE A 206 -21.45 17.13 12.44
C PHE A 206 -21.11 16.20 13.62
N GLY A 207 -19.82 16.07 14.00
CA GLY A 207 -19.41 15.18 15.07
C GLY A 207 -19.65 13.69 14.80
N THR A 208 -19.69 13.31 13.52
CA THR A 208 -19.84 11.91 13.10
C THR A 208 -18.53 11.13 13.30
N SER A 209 -18.57 9.81 13.18
CA SER A 209 -17.34 9.00 13.20
C SER A 209 -16.46 9.30 11.98
N HIS A 210 -15.16 9.00 12.05
CA HIS A 210 -14.27 9.10 10.89
C HIS A 210 -14.75 8.23 9.72
N ILE A 211 -15.37 7.12 10.05
CA ILE A 211 -15.98 6.20 9.11
C ILE A 211 -17.09 6.89 8.31
N ASP A 212 -18.04 7.53 9.01
CA ASP A 212 -19.17 8.21 8.39
C ASP A 212 -18.75 9.46 7.62
N SER A 213 -17.68 10.12 8.04
CA SER A 213 -17.09 11.27 7.34
C SER A 213 -16.35 10.91 6.05
N GLY A 214 -16.20 9.62 5.74
CA GLY A 214 -15.50 9.13 4.55
C GLY A 214 -13.99 9.14 4.67
N CYS A 215 -13.46 9.00 5.86
CA CYS A 215 -12.02 8.83 6.10
C CYS A 215 -11.49 7.59 5.39
N TRP A 216 -10.29 7.70 4.81
CA TRP A 216 -9.60 6.58 4.17
C TRP A 216 -8.70 5.80 5.12
N PHE A 217 -8.60 6.22 6.37
CA PHE A 217 -7.69 5.66 7.38
C PHE A 217 -6.24 5.55 6.89
N CYS A 218 -5.79 6.50 6.09
CA CYS A 218 -4.44 6.52 5.53
C CYS A 218 -3.33 6.87 6.54
N GLY A 219 -3.69 7.41 7.72
CA GLY A 219 -2.77 7.78 8.79
C GLY A 219 -1.99 9.08 8.57
N ALA A 220 -2.17 9.81 7.46
CA ALA A 220 -1.43 11.04 7.19
C ALA A 220 -1.61 12.11 8.29
N CYS A 221 -2.79 12.19 8.89
CA CYS A 221 -3.06 13.11 10.01
C CYS A 221 -2.25 12.75 11.28
N ILE A 222 -1.92 11.48 11.47
CA ILE A 222 -1.06 11.01 12.57
C ILE A 222 0.39 11.43 12.28
N ASP A 223 0.87 11.23 11.05
CA ASP A 223 2.25 11.50 10.65
C ASP A 223 2.63 12.99 10.77
N VAL A 224 1.65 13.88 10.62
CA VAL A 224 1.89 15.34 10.73
C VAL A 224 1.51 15.94 12.10
N CYS A 225 0.99 15.12 13.02
CA CYS A 225 0.57 15.62 14.33
C CYS A 225 1.78 15.90 15.22
N PRO A 226 2.02 17.15 15.67
CA PRO A 226 3.19 17.51 16.47
C PRO A 226 3.07 17.08 17.94
N THR A 227 1.93 16.52 18.33
CA THR A 227 1.64 16.08 19.71
C THR A 227 1.01 14.70 19.72
N GLY A 228 0.70 14.16 20.89
CA GLY A 228 0.02 12.87 21.03
C GLY A 228 -1.49 12.87 20.84
N ALA A 229 -2.04 13.92 20.19
CA ALA A 229 -3.48 14.05 19.98
C ALA A 229 -4.06 12.96 19.06
N LEU A 230 -3.29 12.48 18.09
CA LEU A 230 -3.64 11.41 17.17
C LEU A 230 -2.58 10.31 17.29
N MET A 231 -2.96 9.14 17.76
CA MET A 231 -2.02 8.05 18.01
C MET A 231 -2.56 6.70 17.51
N PRO A 232 -1.75 5.91 16.81
CA PRO A 232 -2.14 4.56 16.42
C PRO A 232 -2.43 3.71 17.67
N ARG A 233 -3.60 3.06 17.70
CA ARG A 233 -4.03 2.31 18.90
C ARG A 233 -3.08 1.18 19.27
N MET A 234 -2.56 0.49 18.26
CA MET A 234 -1.69 -0.68 18.46
C MET A 234 -0.33 -0.33 19.05
N THR A 235 0.24 0.82 18.68
CA THR A 235 1.60 1.22 19.07
C THR A 235 1.63 2.25 20.19
N LYS A 236 0.48 2.83 20.52
CA LYS A 236 0.31 3.95 21.45
C LYS A 236 1.09 3.82 22.76
N TRP A 237 1.24 2.61 23.30
CA TRP A 237 1.87 2.35 24.58
C TRP A 237 3.14 1.50 24.48
N MET A 238 3.66 1.30 23.30
CA MET A 238 4.84 0.46 23.09
C MET A 238 6.17 1.20 23.22
N GLY A 239 6.12 2.54 23.36
CA GLY A 239 7.33 3.36 23.39
C GLY A 239 8.04 3.43 22.04
N VAL A 240 9.34 3.73 22.04
CA VAL A 240 10.16 3.82 20.82
C VAL A 240 10.56 2.42 20.36
N ALA A 241 10.65 2.22 19.06
CA ALA A 241 11.18 1.00 18.46
C ALA A 241 12.66 0.78 18.84
N ASP A 242 13.07 -0.49 18.92
CA ASP A 242 14.47 -0.84 19.14
C ASP A 242 15.30 -0.62 17.85
N SER A 243 14.69 -0.85 16.69
CA SER A 243 15.24 -0.54 15.37
C SER A 243 14.15 -0.21 14.37
N GLU A 244 14.53 0.49 13.31
CA GLU A 244 13.70 0.81 12.17
C GLU A 244 14.32 0.19 10.92
N GLU A 245 13.52 -0.57 10.16
CA GLU A 245 13.96 -1.22 8.94
C GLU A 245 13.12 -0.76 7.75
N GLU A 246 13.77 -0.40 6.66
CA GLU A 246 13.07 -0.08 5.42
C GLU A 246 12.81 -1.34 4.60
N SER A 247 11.58 -1.53 4.16
CA SER A 247 11.17 -2.65 3.32
C SER A 247 10.04 -2.23 2.37
N THR A 248 9.61 -3.16 1.53
CA THR A 248 8.53 -2.92 0.56
C THR A 248 7.24 -3.57 1.03
N CYS A 249 6.15 -2.82 1.01
CA CYS A 249 4.81 -3.35 1.28
C CYS A 249 4.31 -4.22 0.11
N VAL A 250 3.90 -5.45 0.40
CA VAL A 250 3.43 -6.43 -0.61
C VAL A 250 1.90 -6.51 -0.74
N LEU A 251 1.15 -5.64 -0.10
CA LEU A 251 -0.32 -5.78 0.00
C LEU A 251 -1.07 -5.31 -1.26
N CYS A 252 -0.42 -4.66 -2.19
CA CYS A 252 -0.91 -4.38 -3.55
C CYS A 252 0.26 -4.06 -4.49
N GLY A 253 0.00 -3.98 -5.78
CA GLY A 253 1.02 -3.75 -6.81
C GLY A 253 1.79 -2.43 -6.74
N VAL A 254 1.41 -1.48 -5.88
CA VAL A 254 2.17 -0.21 -5.74
C VAL A 254 3.58 -0.44 -5.22
N GLY A 255 3.77 -1.37 -4.26
CA GLY A 255 5.09 -1.64 -3.68
C GLY A 255 5.62 -0.45 -2.88
N CYS A 256 4.78 0.12 -2.01
CA CYS A 256 5.16 1.28 -1.18
C CYS A 256 6.40 0.97 -0.34
N GLN A 257 7.36 1.90 -0.32
CA GLN A 257 8.46 1.85 0.62
C GLN A 257 7.94 2.23 2.01
N THR A 258 8.18 1.34 2.96
CA THR A 258 7.65 1.44 4.32
C THR A 258 8.76 1.30 5.33
N ARG A 259 8.67 2.07 6.41
CA ARG A 259 9.44 1.86 7.62
C ARG A 259 8.71 0.85 8.50
N LEU A 260 9.42 -0.17 8.92
CA LEU A 260 8.97 -1.19 9.86
C LEU A 260 9.60 -0.89 11.23
N ASP A 261 8.78 -0.58 12.21
CA ASP A 261 9.22 -0.31 13.58
C ASP A 261 9.31 -1.65 14.32
N VAL A 262 10.53 -2.07 14.68
CA VAL A 262 10.81 -3.37 15.32
C VAL A 262 11.06 -3.19 16.80
N LYS A 263 10.44 -4.03 17.62
CA LYS A 263 10.68 -4.12 19.05
C LYS A 263 10.48 -5.56 19.53
N TRP A 264 11.41 -6.06 20.34
CA TRP A 264 11.38 -7.44 20.83
C TRP A 264 11.27 -8.49 19.72
N ASP A 265 11.98 -8.28 18.62
CA ASP A 265 11.96 -9.15 17.42
C ASP A 265 10.54 -9.28 16.79
N ARG A 266 9.71 -8.24 16.91
CA ARG A 266 8.34 -8.17 16.37
C ARG A 266 8.10 -6.83 15.68
N ILE A 267 7.25 -6.83 14.69
CA ILE A 267 6.82 -5.59 14.04
C ILE A 267 5.78 -4.91 14.93
N MET A 268 6.19 -3.86 15.64
CA MET A 268 5.27 -3.12 16.51
C MET A 268 4.41 -2.12 15.72
N GLY A 269 4.96 -1.53 14.67
CA GLY A 269 4.30 -0.50 13.89
C GLY A 269 4.84 -0.42 12.47
N THR A 270 4.15 0.34 11.64
CA THR A 270 4.62 0.70 10.32
C THR A 270 4.42 2.18 10.07
N GLY A 271 5.39 2.80 9.44
CA GLY A 271 5.39 4.19 9.03
C GLY A 271 5.69 4.37 7.54
N PRO A 272 5.51 5.57 7.01
CA PRO A 272 6.00 5.87 5.68
C PRO A 272 7.53 5.73 5.65
N GLY A 273 8.05 5.23 4.53
CA GLY A 273 9.47 5.31 4.20
C GLY A 273 9.88 6.74 3.87
N ASP A 274 11.08 6.90 3.32
CA ASP A 274 11.58 8.22 2.93
C ASP A 274 10.61 8.94 1.98
N ARG A 275 10.32 10.21 2.29
CA ARG A 275 9.39 11.07 1.52
C ARG A 275 9.88 11.44 0.12
N LYS A 276 11.16 11.23 -0.16
CA LYS A 276 11.76 11.44 -1.49
C LYS A 276 11.81 10.15 -2.32
N SER A 277 11.46 9.02 -1.73
CA SER A 277 11.57 7.72 -2.37
C SER A 277 10.27 7.33 -3.09
N ALA A 278 10.40 7.00 -4.38
CA ALA A 278 9.34 6.37 -5.16
C ALA A 278 9.02 4.95 -4.60
N PRO A 279 7.85 4.42 -4.84
CA PRO A 279 6.75 4.97 -5.62
C PRO A 279 5.74 5.79 -4.80
N ASN A 280 5.86 5.83 -3.49
CA ASN A 280 4.83 6.37 -2.61
C ASN A 280 5.16 7.72 -1.97
N TYR A 281 6.38 8.21 -2.05
CA TYR A 281 6.80 9.53 -1.55
C TYR A 281 6.31 9.82 -0.13
N GLY A 282 6.52 8.89 0.80
CA GLY A 282 6.08 9.00 2.19
C GLY A 282 4.57 8.84 2.41
N HIS A 283 3.80 8.41 1.41
CA HIS A 283 2.36 8.19 1.58
C HIS A 283 2.06 6.70 1.75
N MET A 284 1.07 6.41 2.58
CA MET A 284 0.60 5.06 2.84
C MET A 284 -0.92 4.95 2.70
N CYS A 285 -1.41 3.75 2.57
CA CYS A 285 -2.83 3.40 2.69
C CYS A 285 -3.11 2.74 4.05
N VAL A 286 -4.38 2.51 4.34
CA VAL A 286 -4.83 1.84 5.56
C VAL A 286 -4.16 0.49 5.78
N LEU A 287 -3.95 -0.30 4.72
CA LEU A 287 -3.38 -1.64 4.79
C LEU A 287 -1.91 -1.61 5.24
N GLY A 288 -1.07 -0.85 4.53
CA GLY A 288 0.33 -0.71 4.87
C GLY A 288 0.54 -0.07 6.23
N ARG A 289 -0.35 0.86 6.62
CA ARG A 289 -0.19 1.62 7.87
C ARG A 289 -0.59 0.85 9.12
N PHE A 290 -1.69 0.08 9.07
CA PHE A 290 -2.28 -0.49 10.28
C PHE A 290 -2.41 -2.02 10.28
N CYS A 291 -2.41 -2.66 9.10
CA CYS A 291 -2.69 -4.10 9.03
C CYS A 291 -1.43 -4.96 9.13
N ILE A 292 -0.27 -4.47 8.68
CA ILE A 292 0.98 -5.25 8.70
C ILE A 292 1.33 -5.79 10.09
N PRO A 293 1.36 -4.97 11.17
CA PRO A 293 1.72 -5.49 12.49
C PRO A 293 0.77 -6.58 12.99
N SER A 294 -0.53 -6.40 12.80
CA SER A 294 -1.54 -7.40 13.21
C SER A 294 -1.39 -8.70 12.44
N MET A 295 -1.16 -8.60 11.14
CA MET A 295 -0.99 -9.73 10.24
C MET A 295 0.26 -10.54 10.60
N VAL A 296 1.40 -9.87 10.71
CA VAL A 296 2.70 -10.53 10.95
C VAL A 296 2.78 -11.14 12.35
N ASN A 297 2.22 -10.48 13.35
CA ASN A 297 2.25 -10.95 14.74
C ASN A 297 1.01 -11.77 15.12
N ALA A 298 0.18 -12.19 14.18
CA ALA A 298 -1.01 -12.96 14.46
C ALA A 298 -0.69 -14.23 15.30
N PRO A 299 -1.44 -14.50 16.37
CA PRO A 299 -1.10 -15.59 17.29
C PRO A 299 -1.28 -16.99 16.68
N ASP A 300 -2.13 -17.10 15.69
CA ASP A 300 -2.49 -18.32 14.95
C ASP A 300 -1.57 -18.62 13.76
N ARG A 301 -0.48 -17.85 13.57
CA ARG A 301 0.56 -18.12 12.57
C ARG A 301 1.01 -19.58 12.61
N LEU A 302 1.18 -20.19 11.44
CA LEU A 302 1.74 -21.53 11.30
C LEU A 302 3.21 -21.51 11.70
N LYS A 303 3.62 -22.46 12.60
CA LYS A 303 4.94 -22.43 13.26
C LYS A 303 5.78 -23.68 13.04
N ALA A 304 5.14 -24.77 12.68
CA ALA A 304 5.82 -26.07 12.45
C ALA A 304 5.12 -26.85 11.34
N PRO A 305 5.84 -27.70 10.59
CA PRO A 305 5.22 -28.60 9.63
C PRO A 305 4.29 -29.60 10.29
N HIS A 306 3.20 -29.94 9.63
CA HIS A 306 2.26 -30.98 10.08
C HIS A 306 1.94 -31.96 8.95
N VAL A 307 1.69 -33.19 9.32
CA VAL A 307 1.24 -34.23 8.40
C VAL A 307 -0.04 -34.85 8.95
N ARG A 308 -1.00 -35.12 8.08
CA ARG A 308 -2.26 -35.75 8.47
C ARG A 308 -2.09 -37.26 8.59
N ARG A 309 -2.47 -37.80 9.75
CA ARG A 309 -2.51 -39.23 10.05
C ARG A 309 -3.93 -39.58 10.48
N GLY A 310 -4.70 -40.21 9.62
CA GLY A 310 -6.14 -40.33 9.84
C GLY A 310 -6.80 -38.95 9.83
N ASP A 311 -7.53 -38.63 10.89
CA ASP A 311 -8.21 -37.33 11.03
C ASP A 311 -7.38 -36.27 11.73
N GLU A 312 -6.19 -36.62 12.26
CA GLU A 312 -5.37 -35.71 13.06
C GLU A 312 -4.20 -35.13 12.25
N LEU A 313 -3.89 -33.85 12.49
CA LEU A 313 -2.69 -33.18 12.03
C LEU A 313 -1.60 -33.30 13.09
N ILE A 314 -0.54 -34.02 12.81
CA ILE A 314 0.57 -34.30 13.73
C ILE A 314 1.77 -33.43 13.34
N PRO A 315 2.37 -32.66 14.28
CA PRO A 315 3.57 -31.94 14.00
C PRO A 315 4.74 -32.91 13.73
N VAL A 316 5.55 -32.58 12.71
CA VAL A 316 6.67 -33.38 12.27
C VAL A 316 7.92 -32.51 12.07
N SER A 317 9.07 -33.14 11.89
CA SER A 317 10.29 -32.43 11.50
C SER A 317 10.22 -31.94 10.04
N TRP A 318 11.04 -30.94 9.69
CA TRP A 318 11.17 -30.50 8.29
C TRP A 318 11.63 -31.64 7.36
N ASP A 319 12.57 -32.47 7.84
CA ASP A 319 13.09 -33.59 7.05
C ASP A 319 12.00 -34.62 6.72
N ASP A 320 11.11 -34.91 7.66
CA ASP A 320 9.99 -35.81 7.45
C ASP A 320 8.94 -35.19 6.53
N ALA A 321 8.57 -33.92 6.76
CA ALA A 321 7.58 -33.24 5.91
C ALA A 321 8.04 -33.14 4.45
N VAL A 322 9.30 -32.74 4.23
CA VAL A 322 9.88 -32.65 2.88
C VAL A 322 10.03 -34.04 2.24
N ALA A 323 10.36 -35.08 3.01
CA ALA A 323 10.41 -36.43 2.52
C ALA A 323 9.05 -36.94 2.03
N GLU A 324 7.97 -36.62 2.78
CA GLU A 324 6.62 -36.99 2.36
C GLU A 324 6.16 -36.25 1.11
N VAL A 325 6.41 -34.93 1.03
CA VAL A 325 6.12 -34.14 -0.16
C VAL A 325 6.85 -34.71 -1.38
N ALA A 326 8.14 -35.04 -1.23
CA ALA A 326 8.95 -35.62 -2.29
C ALA A 326 8.42 -37.03 -2.71
N GLY A 327 8.00 -37.86 -1.74
CA GLY A 327 7.38 -39.14 -2.03
C GLY A 327 6.08 -39.03 -2.83
N ILE A 328 5.19 -38.10 -2.41
CA ILE A 328 3.95 -37.81 -3.12
C ILE A 328 4.21 -37.43 -4.59
N PHE A 329 5.13 -36.53 -4.86
CA PHE A 329 5.45 -36.10 -6.22
C PHE A 329 6.27 -37.11 -7.00
N GLY A 330 7.01 -38.00 -6.33
CA GLY A 330 7.71 -39.13 -6.96
C GLY A 330 6.74 -40.16 -7.58
N ASP A 331 5.59 -40.36 -6.94
CA ASP A 331 4.56 -41.35 -7.34
C ASP A 331 3.44 -40.75 -8.20
N ALA A 332 3.27 -39.41 -8.22
CA ALA A 332 2.19 -38.73 -8.89
C ALA A 332 2.38 -38.64 -10.42
N ASP A 333 1.27 -38.75 -11.18
CA ASP A 333 1.27 -38.35 -12.60
C ASP A 333 1.39 -36.83 -12.69
N PRO A 334 2.47 -36.28 -13.31
CA PRO A 334 2.67 -34.85 -13.45
C PRO A 334 1.49 -34.11 -14.11
N ASN A 335 0.76 -34.73 -15.02
CA ASN A 335 -0.40 -34.13 -15.68
C ASN A 335 -1.64 -34.07 -14.77
N ARG A 336 -1.64 -34.81 -13.67
CA ARG A 336 -2.71 -34.84 -12.66
C ARG A 336 -2.29 -34.15 -11.37
N ALA A 337 -1.12 -33.47 -11.39
CA ALA A 337 -0.62 -32.60 -10.34
C ALA A 337 -0.83 -31.12 -10.71
N GLY A 338 -1.40 -30.31 -9.80
CA GLY A 338 -1.56 -28.87 -9.94
C GLY A 338 -0.76 -28.12 -8.87
N LEU A 339 -0.18 -26.99 -9.24
CA LEU A 339 0.58 -26.13 -8.34
C LEU A 339 0.04 -24.70 -8.40
N LEU A 340 -0.41 -24.18 -7.27
CA LEU A 340 -0.98 -22.85 -7.13
C LEU A 340 -0.07 -22.00 -6.25
N GLY A 341 0.64 -21.05 -6.87
CA GLY A 341 1.51 -20.10 -6.19
C GLY A 341 0.77 -18.86 -5.72
N SER A 342 1.45 -18.02 -4.97
CA SER A 342 0.92 -16.75 -4.46
C SER A 342 1.53 -15.55 -5.19
N PRO A 343 0.73 -14.54 -5.53
CA PRO A 343 1.26 -13.27 -5.99
C PRO A 343 1.87 -12.43 -4.84
N ASN A 344 1.84 -12.92 -3.60
CA ASN A 344 2.47 -12.26 -2.45
C ASN A 344 3.85 -12.83 -2.12
N MET A 345 4.29 -13.87 -2.82
CA MET A 345 5.66 -14.37 -2.73
C MET A 345 6.67 -13.36 -3.25
N SER A 346 7.91 -13.42 -2.76
CA SER A 346 9.04 -12.77 -3.44
C SER A 346 9.17 -13.30 -4.87
N THR A 347 9.75 -12.50 -5.76
CA THR A 347 9.94 -12.91 -7.16
C THR A 347 10.82 -14.14 -7.26
N GLU A 348 11.79 -14.28 -6.37
CA GLU A 348 12.67 -15.44 -6.22
C GLU A 348 11.90 -16.70 -5.86
N SER A 349 10.99 -16.60 -4.88
CA SER A 349 10.14 -17.69 -4.45
C SER A 349 9.19 -18.13 -5.57
N ALA A 350 8.56 -17.16 -6.27
CA ALA A 350 7.71 -17.43 -7.44
C ALA A 350 8.48 -18.11 -8.57
N TYR A 351 9.74 -17.71 -8.79
CA TYR A 351 10.62 -18.34 -9.78
C TYR A 351 10.98 -19.78 -9.41
N LEU A 352 11.40 -20.02 -8.17
CA LEU A 352 11.74 -21.39 -7.74
C LEU A 352 10.50 -22.31 -7.71
N PHE A 353 9.33 -21.78 -7.37
CA PHE A 353 8.10 -22.55 -7.45
C PHE A 353 7.77 -23.00 -8.88
N ASN A 354 7.91 -22.09 -9.86
CA ASN A 354 7.76 -22.44 -11.28
C ASN A 354 8.83 -23.43 -11.74
N LYS A 355 10.10 -23.25 -11.33
CA LYS A 355 11.21 -24.16 -11.64
C LYS A 355 10.95 -25.56 -11.04
N LEU A 356 10.50 -25.63 -9.78
CA LEU A 356 10.13 -26.89 -9.13
C LEU A 356 8.98 -27.59 -9.87
N ALA A 357 7.94 -26.84 -10.25
CA ALA A 357 6.82 -27.39 -11.00
C ALA A 357 7.26 -28.04 -12.31
N ARG A 358 7.99 -27.31 -13.16
CA ARG A 358 8.28 -27.71 -14.54
C ARG A 358 9.53 -28.59 -14.69
N ALA A 359 10.61 -28.25 -13.98
CA ALA A 359 11.87 -29.01 -14.06
C ALA A 359 11.93 -30.15 -13.04
N GLY A 360 11.32 -29.93 -11.88
CA GLY A 360 11.28 -30.90 -10.80
C GLY A 360 10.19 -31.94 -10.95
N ILE A 361 8.97 -31.53 -10.71
CA ILE A 361 7.76 -32.38 -10.71
C ILE A 361 7.34 -32.72 -12.14
N LYS A 362 7.78 -31.93 -13.13
CA LYS A 362 7.43 -32.03 -14.55
C LYS A 362 5.95 -31.76 -14.85
N SER A 363 5.27 -31.07 -13.95
CA SER A 363 3.90 -30.62 -14.19
C SER A 363 3.88 -29.29 -14.93
N PRO A 364 3.11 -29.15 -16.02
CA PRO A 364 2.88 -27.87 -16.68
C PRO A 364 1.81 -27.03 -15.96
N ASN A 365 1.05 -27.62 -15.02
CA ASN A 365 -0.12 -27.04 -14.38
C ASN A 365 0.30 -26.15 -13.20
N VAL A 366 0.83 -24.98 -13.50
CA VAL A 366 1.27 -24.01 -12.51
C VAL A 366 0.63 -22.65 -12.79
N ASP A 367 -0.04 -22.07 -11.80
CA ASP A 367 -0.74 -20.78 -11.94
C ASP A 367 -0.84 -20.07 -10.60
N PHE A 368 -1.34 -18.83 -10.59
CA PHE A 368 -1.69 -18.07 -9.39
C PHE A 368 -3.01 -17.33 -9.57
N GLN A 369 -3.62 -16.93 -8.46
CA GLN A 369 -4.88 -16.19 -8.49
C GLN A 369 -4.67 -14.79 -9.07
N GLY A 370 -5.51 -14.40 -10.03
CA GLY A 370 -5.44 -13.08 -10.67
C GLY A 370 -4.48 -12.98 -11.85
N SER A 371 -3.84 -14.07 -12.27
CA SER A 371 -2.80 -14.11 -13.32
C SER A 371 -3.24 -13.56 -14.68
N ASP A 372 -4.54 -13.48 -14.97
CA ASP A 372 -5.06 -13.04 -16.28
C ASP A 372 -4.85 -11.57 -16.56
N PHE A 373 -4.98 -10.70 -15.55
CA PHE A 373 -4.83 -9.27 -15.75
C PHE A 373 -3.37 -8.87 -16.05
N PRO A 374 -2.37 -9.23 -15.23
CA PRO A 374 -0.99 -8.93 -15.54
C PRO A 374 -0.51 -9.63 -16.82
N ALA A 375 -1.03 -10.83 -17.14
CA ALA A 375 -0.73 -11.50 -18.41
C ALA A 375 -1.30 -10.74 -19.63
N LEU A 376 -2.52 -10.20 -19.52
CA LEU A 376 -3.10 -9.35 -20.57
C LEU A 376 -2.23 -8.12 -20.82
N ILE A 377 -1.88 -7.39 -19.78
CA ILE A 377 -1.04 -6.19 -19.84
C ILE A 377 0.29 -6.54 -20.51
N HIS A 378 0.98 -7.57 -20.01
CA HIS A 378 2.27 -7.97 -20.53
C HIS A 378 2.21 -8.38 -22.02
N LYS A 379 1.27 -9.27 -22.37
CA LYS A 379 1.20 -9.81 -23.74
C LYS A 379 0.83 -8.78 -24.79
N GLU A 380 -0.07 -7.84 -24.47
CA GLU A 380 -0.50 -6.84 -25.45
C GLU A 380 0.55 -5.73 -25.61
N LEU A 381 1.17 -5.25 -24.52
CA LEU A 381 2.21 -4.23 -24.60
C LEU A 381 3.53 -4.78 -25.17
N ALA A 382 3.92 -5.99 -24.81
CA ALA A 382 5.12 -6.60 -25.37
C ALA A 382 5.00 -6.88 -26.89
N ARG A 383 3.79 -7.21 -27.38
CA ARG A 383 3.52 -7.49 -28.78
C ARG A 383 3.80 -6.32 -29.69
N ASP A 384 3.38 -5.12 -29.29
CA ASP A 384 3.45 -3.91 -30.09
C ASP A 384 4.68 -3.04 -29.72
N GLN A 385 5.59 -3.59 -28.90
CA GLN A 385 6.77 -2.91 -28.34
C GLN A 385 6.43 -1.70 -27.46
N ASP A 386 5.24 -1.70 -26.88
CA ASP A 386 4.67 -0.60 -26.06
C ASP A 386 5.02 -0.70 -24.57
N PHE A 387 5.93 -1.61 -24.20
CA PHE A 387 6.25 -1.85 -22.80
C PHE A 387 6.90 -0.63 -22.11
N HIS A 388 7.56 0.23 -22.88
CA HIS A 388 8.12 1.51 -22.44
C HIS A 388 7.06 2.51 -21.95
N ARG A 389 5.78 2.27 -22.26
CA ARG A 389 4.63 3.07 -21.80
C ARG A 389 4.26 2.83 -20.36
N ILE A 390 4.70 1.70 -19.77
CA ILE A 390 4.63 1.51 -18.32
C ILE A 390 5.73 2.36 -17.71
N GLN A 391 5.33 3.45 -17.08
CA GLN A 391 6.23 4.44 -16.53
C GLN A 391 6.03 4.59 -15.01
N SER A 392 6.86 5.41 -14.37
CA SER A 392 6.70 5.72 -12.96
C SER A 392 5.41 6.51 -12.69
N LEU A 393 4.92 6.44 -11.47
CA LEU A 393 3.76 7.22 -11.05
C LEU A 393 3.97 8.73 -11.19
N ASP A 394 5.23 9.19 -11.13
CA ASP A 394 5.59 10.60 -11.36
C ASP A 394 5.32 11.06 -12.78
N ALA A 395 5.40 10.16 -13.75
CA ALA A 395 5.12 10.50 -15.14
C ALA A 395 3.70 11.06 -15.35
N LEU A 396 2.79 10.86 -14.39
CA LEU A 396 1.47 11.50 -14.39
C LEU A 396 1.56 13.03 -14.41
N GLU A 397 2.66 13.63 -13.92
CA GLU A 397 2.91 15.08 -13.95
C GLU A 397 3.04 15.61 -15.41
N GLU A 398 3.50 14.75 -16.31
CA GLU A 398 3.69 15.09 -17.73
C GLU A 398 2.44 14.82 -18.57
N ALA A 399 1.36 14.33 -17.97
CA ALA A 399 0.13 14.02 -18.69
C ALA A 399 -0.75 15.25 -18.89
N ASP A 400 -1.18 15.47 -20.13
CA ASP A 400 -2.15 16.52 -20.45
C ASP A 400 -3.58 16.16 -20.00
N TRP A 401 -3.86 14.87 -19.81
CA TRP A 401 -5.12 14.35 -19.28
C TRP A 401 -4.96 12.91 -18.79
N ILE A 402 -5.86 12.48 -17.91
CA ILE A 402 -5.84 11.15 -17.27
C ILE A 402 -7.18 10.44 -17.53
N ILE A 403 -7.15 9.18 -17.99
CA ILE A 403 -8.30 8.27 -18.01
C ILE A 403 -8.15 7.22 -16.92
N SER A 404 -9.16 7.10 -16.07
CA SER A 404 -9.30 6.01 -15.10
C SER A 404 -10.37 5.03 -15.55
N VAL A 405 -10.04 3.74 -15.64
CA VAL A 405 -10.94 2.69 -16.12
C VAL A 405 -10.66 1.35 -15.45
N GLY A 406 -11.70 0.57 -15.22
CA GLY A 406 -11.58 -0.80 -14.72
C GLY A 406 -11.37 -0.94 -13.22
N GLY A 407 -11.72 0.07 -12.40
CA GLY A 407 -11.65 -0.04 -10.95
C GLY A 407 -11.89 1.26 -10.19
N ASP A 408 -12.13 1.14 -8.88
CA ASP A 408 -12.16 2.27 -7.95
C ASP A 408 -10.84 2.34 -7.17
N PHE A 409 -9.89 3.11 -7.67
CA PHE A 409 -8.52 3.15 -7.15
C PHE A 409 -8.41 3.86 -5.79
N VAL A 410 -9.40 4.63 -5.39
CA VAL A 410 -9.49 5.15 -4.02
C VAL A 410 -9.61 4.01 -3.01
N LYS A 411 -10.30 2.92 -3.38
CA LYS A 411 -10.46 1.75 -2.50
C LYS A 411 -9.25 0.83 -2.55
N THR A 412 -8.68 0.60 -3.73
CA THR A 412 -7.67 -0.44 -3.95
C THR A 412 -6.23 0.07 -3.95
N HIS A 413 -6.01 1.32 -4.41
CA HIS A 413 -4.69 1.91 -4.59
C HIS A 413 -4.68 3.36 -4.10
N GLN A 414 -4.93 3.58 -2.80
CA GLN A 414 -5.09 4.93 -2.22
C GLN A 414 -3.91 5.86 -2.49
N VAL A 415 -2.69 5.33 -2.61
CA VAL A 415 -1.49 6.13 -2.93
C VAL A 415 -1.57 6.66 -4.36
N VAL A 416 -1.96 5.82 -5.32
CA VAL A 416 -2.15 6.25 -6.73
C VAL A 416 -3.29 7.26 -6.83
N ALA A 417 -4.39 7.03 -6.11
CA ALA A 417 -5.50 7.98 -6.07
C ALA A 417 -5.07 9.35 -5.52
N LYS A 418 -4.22 9.38 -4.47
CA LYS A 418 -3.64 10.61 -3.92
C LYS A 418 -2.76 11.34 -4.95
N LEU A 419 -1.88 10.61 -5.65
CA LEU A 419 -1.04 11.22 -6.69
C LEU A 419 -1.90 11.77 -7.84
N THR A 420 -2.90 11.01 -8.27
CA THR A 420 -3.88 11.50 -9.27
C THR A 420 -4.57 12.77 -8.78
N TYR A 421 -4.99 12.84 -7.51
CA TYR A 421 -5.61 14.04 -6.95
C TYR A 421 -4.70 15.25 -7.00
N LYS A 422 -3.39 15.09 -6.72
CA LYS A 422 -2.40 16.18 -6.82
C LYS A 422 -2.46 16.83 -8.21
N PHE A 423 -2.35 16.04 -9.26
CA PHE A 423 -2.31 16.55 -10.64
C PHE A 423 -3.66 17.13 -11.09
N VAL A 424 -4.77 16.53 -10.65
CA VAL A 424 -6.12 17.09 -10.90
C VAL A 424 -6.30 18.44 -10.20
N LYS A 425 -5.80 18.61 -8.98
CA LYS A 425 -5.81 19.91 -8.27
C LYS A 425 -4.98 20.96 -9.01
N GLU A 426 -3.90 20.55 -9.67
CA GLU A 426 -3.04 21.39 -10.50
C GLU A 426 -3.63 21.71 -11.89
N GLY A 427 -4.77 21.09 -12.24
CA GLY A 427 -5.54 21.40 -13.44
C GLY A 427 -5.57 20.32 -14.52
N THR A 428 -4.92 19.16 -14.30
CA THR A 428 -4.96 18.04 -15.25
C THR A 428 -6.36 17.41 -15.31
N PRO A 429 -7.03 17.35 -16.47
CA PRO A 429 -8.35 16.76 -16.60
C PRO A 429 -8.36 15.27 -16.27
N LEU A 430 -9.31 14.85 -15.44
CA LEU A 430 -9.56 13.44 -15.12
C LEU A 430 -10.86 12.97 -15.77
N ILE A 431 -10.77 11.91 -16.53
CA ILE A 431 -11.88 11.19 -17.15
C ILE A 431 -12.07 9.86 -16.43
N VAL A 432 -13.27 9.57 -15.92
CA VAL A 432 -13.58 8.29 -15.28
C VAL A 432 -14.58 7.53 -16.13
N LEU A 433 -14.15 6.38 -16.67
CA LEU A 433 -14.94 5.51 -17.56
C LEU A 433 -15.28 4.19 -16.86
N ASP A 434 -16.08 4.24 -15.81
CA ASP A 434 -16.47 3.04 -15.06
C ASP A 434 -17.77 3.29 -14.28
N GLU A 435 -18.58 2.26 -14.11
CA GLU A 435 -19.78 2.32 -13.26
C GLU A 435 -19.48 2.21 -11.75
N VAL A 436 -18.26 1.78 -11.38
CA VAL A 436 -17.83 1.64 -9.97
C VAL A 436 -16.81 2.70 -9.51
N GLY A 437 -16.30 3.54 -10.39
CA GLY A 437 -15.33 4.60 -10.07
C GLY A 437 -15.89 5.79 -9.29
N MET A 438 -16.82 5.54 -8.37
CA MET A 438 -17.62 6.57 -7.70
C MET A 438 -16.82 7.52 -6.83
N ASN A 439 -15.76 7.03 -6.18
CA ASN A 439 -14.93 7.88 -5.32
C ASN A 439 -14.04 8.85 -6.12
N LEU A 440 -13.61 8.46 -7.31
CA LEU A 440 -12.86 9.32 -8.23
C LEU A 440 -13.77 10.35 -8.91
N ARG A 441 -15.07 10.08 -9.04
CA ARG A 441 -16.04 10.95 -9.69
C ARG A 441 -16.01 12.38 -9.15
N ARG A 442 -15.80 12.57 -7.86
CA ARG A 442 -15.77 13.91 -7.23
C ARG A 442 -14.64 14.80 -7.75
N TRP A 443 -13.59 14.20 -8.31
CA TRP A 443 -12.47 14.90 -8.92
C TRP A 443 -12.51 14.89 -10.45
N ALA A 444 -13.41 14.10 -11.04
CA ALA A 444 -13.48 13.91 -12.47
C ALA A 444 -13.97 15.17 -13.19
N THR A 445 -13.25 15.58 -14.23
CA THR A 445 -13.72 16.56 -15.22
C THR A 445 -14.87 15.99 -16.03
N GLU A 446 -14.76 14.69 -16.38
CA GLU A 446 -15.83 13.95 -17.09
C GLU A 446 -16.01 12.57 -16.45
N TYR A 447 -17.25 12.21 -16.20
CA TYR A 447 -17.63 10.90 -15.66
C TYR A 447 -18.65 10.21 -16.55
N ALA A 448 -18.28 9.06 -17.12
CA ALA A 448 -19.18 8.23 -17.91
C ALA A 448 -19.33 6.83 -17.29
N PRO A 449 -20.47 6.51 -16.67
CA PRO A 449 -20.73 5.18 -16.10
C PRO A 449 -20.98 4.17 -17.22
N VAL A 450 -19.94 3.55 -17.71
CA VAL A 450 -20.02 2.57 -18.79
C VAL A 450 -19.84 1.17 -18.25
N SER A 451 -20.82 0.30 -18.57
CA SER A 451 -20.72 -1.09 -18.16
C SER A 451 -19.58 -1.81 -18.91
N PRO A 452 -18.90 -2.78 -18.27
CA PRO A 452 -17.84 -3.55 -18.90
C PRO A 452 -18.23 -4.14 -20.26
N LYS A 453 -19.50 -4.57 -20.42
CA LYS A 453 -20.03 -5.12 -21.68
C LYS A 453 -19.95 -4.16 -22.87
N LYS A 454 -19.98 -2.86 -22.64
CA LYS A 454 -19.92 -1.82 -23.67
C LYS A 454 -18.55 -1.15 -23.78
N LEU A 455 -17.67 -1.41 -22.81
CA LEU A 455 -16.39 -0.71 -22.67
C LEU A 455 -15.52 -0.82 -23.91
N HIS A 456 -15.32 -2.01 -24.47
CA HIS A 456 -14.49 -2.21 -25.67
C HIS A 456 -14.99 -1.40 -26.87
N LYS A 457 -16.33 -1.30 -27.06
CA LYS A 457 -16.93 -0.48 -28.13
C LYS A 457 -16.72 0.99 -27.89
N LEU A 458 -16.98 1.48 -26.67
CA LEU A 458 -16.73 2.88 -26.33
C LEU A 458 -15.28 3.27 -26.62
N LEU A 459 -14.34 2.47 -26.12
CA LEU A 459 -12.92 2.75 -26.29
C LEU A 459 -12.48 2.68 -27.75
N SER A 460 -13.00 1.73 -28.53
CA SER A 460 -12.75 1.66 -29.97
C SER A 460 -13.31 2.88 -30.69
N ASP A 461 -14.54 3.30 -30.40
CA ASP A 461 -15.17 4.47 -30.99
C ASP A 461 -14.39 5.76 -30.66
N LEU A 462 -13.92 5.89 -29.40
CA LEU A 462 -13.10 7.02 -28.95
C LEU A 462 -11.73 7.03 -29.63
N ALA A 463 -11.06 5.87 -29.75
CA ALA A 463 -9.80 5.73 -30.47
C ALA A 463 -9.93 6.05 -31.98
N ASP A 464 -11.06 5.73 -32.57
CA ASP A 464 -11.38 6.03 -33.96
C ASP A 464 -11.95 7.47 -34.17
N LYS A 465 -12.05 8.24 -33.07
CA LYS A 465 -12.57 9.63 -33.06
C LYS A 465 -13.98 9.76 -33.63
N LYS A 466 -14.84 8.78 -33.42
CA LYS A 466 -16.23 8.81 -33.93
C LYS A 466 -17.07 9.82 -33.12
N GLU A 467 -17.93 10.57 -33.82
CA GLU A 467 -18.83 11.54 -33.16
C GLU A 467 -19.82 10.92 -32.17
N LYS A 468 -20.19 9.66 -32.40
CA LYS A 468 -21.07 8.88 -31.51
C LYS A 468 -20.26 7.82 -30.80
N LEU A 469 -20.26 7.87 -29.47
CA LEU A 469 -19.57 6.92 -28.61
C LEU A 469 -20.58 5.95 -27.96
N ALA A 470 -20.27 4.66 -28.01
CA ALA A 470 -21.17 3.62 -27.48
C ALA A 470 -21.46 3.80 -25.98
N GLY A 471 -22.71 3.99 -25.64
CA GLY A 471 -23.18 4.12 -24.25
C GLY A 471 -23.03 5.52 -23.64
N VAL A 472 -22.62 6.53 -24.41
CA VAL A 472 -22.42 7.91 -23.95
C VAL A 472 -23.35 8.87 -24.69
N LYS A 473 -23.89 9.86 -23.98
CA LYS A 473 -24.76 10.90 -24.60
C LYS A 473 -23.94 11.83 -25.48
N GLY A 474 -24.53 12.36 -26.57
CA GLY A 474 -23.83 13.14 -27.60
C GLY A 474 -23.05 14.35 -27.07
N GLY A 475 -23.60 15.14 -26.15
CA GLY A 475 -22.89 16.27 -25.54
C GLY A 475 -21.67 15.85 -24.73
N GLN A 476 -21.76 14.74 -24.00
CA GLN A 476 -20.64 14.16 -23.26
C GLN A 476 -19.61 13.51 -24.19
N ALA A 477 -20.07 12.84 -25.26
CA ALA A 477 -19.17 12.28 -26.26
C ALA A 477 -18.28 13.36 -26.89
N LYS A 478 -18.86 14.55 -27.20
CA LYS A 478 -18.09 15.69 -27.71
C LYS A 478 -17.00 16.16 -26.73
N ARG A 479 -17.33 16.27 -25.42
CA ARG A 479 -16.34 16.68 -24.39
C ARG A 479 -15.23 15.65 -24.23
N LEU A 480 -15.55 14.35 -24.19
CA LEU A 480 -14.54 13.28 -24.14
C LEU A 480 -13.59 13.35 -25.33
N LEU A 481 -14.11 13.54 -26.56
CA LEU A 481 -13.32 13.70 -27.76
C LEU A 481 -12.45 14.96 -27.71
N GLU A 482 -12.95 16.04 -27.12
CA GLU A 482 -12.19 17.30 -27.02
C GLU A 482 -11.02 17.18 -26.04
N VAL A 483 -11.23 16.60 -24.88
CA VAL A 483 -10.18 16.38 -23.87
C VAL A 483 -9.10 15.44 -24.40
N THR A 484 -9.48 14.36 -25.10
CA THR A 484 -8.52 13.35 -25.62
C THR A 484 -8.02 13.66 -27.05
N LYS A 485 -8.29 14.84 -27.57
CA LYS A 485 -8.00 15.21 -28.98
C LYS A 485 -6.49 15.29 -29.26
N SER A 486 -5.74 15.78 -28.31
CA SER A 486 -4.30 16.03 -28.45
C SER A 486 -3.61 15.94 -27.07
N GLY A 487 -2.30 15.89 -27.10
CA GLY A 487 -1.48 15.80 -25.89
C GLY A 487 -1.14 14.39 -25.48
N ARG A 488 -0.33 14.29 -24.44
CA ARG A 488 0.14 13.05 -23.85
C ARG A 488 -0.89 12.54 -22.84
N GLY A 489 -1.53 11.41 -23.14
CA GLY A 489 -2.52 10.81 -22.25
C GLY A 489 -1.94 9.86 -21.23
N ALA A 490 -2.49 9.82 -20.03
CA ALA A 490 -2.22 8.79 -19.03
C ALA A 490 -3.45 7.90 -18.82
N ILE A 491 -3.25 6.60 -18.79
CA ILE A 491 -4.29 5.60 -18.56
C ILE A 491 -4.00 4.85 -17.26
N ILE A 492 -4.88 4.99 -16.30
CA ILE A 492 -4.90 4.20 -15.06
C ILE A 492 -5.92 3.08 -15.28
N ILE A 493 -5.43 1.85 -15.41
CA ILE A 493 -6.24 0.70 -15.81
C ILE A 493 -6.28 -0.38 -14.74
N GLY A 494 -7.47 -0.84 -14.37
CA GLY A 494 -7.70 -1.89 -13.40
C GLY A 494 -8.22 -3.19 -14.00
N PRO A 495 -8.28 -4.26 -13.17
CA PRO A 495 -8.57 -5.62 -13.61
C PRO A 495 -10.00 -5.83 -14.16
N ARG A 496 -10.93 -4.94 -13.85
CA ARG A 496 -12.30 -5.06 -14.40
C ARG A 496 -12.38 -4.92 -15.92
N ILE A 497 -11.30 -4.51 -16.59
CA ILE A 497 -11.23 -4.59 -18.05
C ILE A 497 -11.44 -6.03 -18.56
N LEU A 498 -11.08 -7.03 -17.77
CA LEU A 498 -11.30 -8.44 -18.09
C LEU A 498 -12.80 -8.82 -18.16
N GLU A 499 -13.70 -8.05 -17.56
CA GLU A 499 -15.14 -8.23 -17.66
C GLU A 499 -15.70 -7.81 -19.03
N SER A 500 -14.90 -7.11 -19.83
CA SER A 500 -15.25 -6.78 -21.21
C SER A 500 -15.29 -8.03 -22.09
N PRO A 501 -16.25 -8.14 -23.03
CA PRO A 501 -16.26 -9.25 -24.00
C PRO A 501 -14.97 -9.34 -24.83
N GLU A 502 -14.30 -8.19 -25.07
CA GLU A 502 -13.07 -8.08 -25.84
C GLU A 502 -12.01 -7.26 -25.08
N PRO A 503 -11.41 -7.79 -23.99
CA PRO A 503 -10.48 -7.04 -23.15
C PRO A 503 -9.21 -6.63 -23.90
N ARG A 504 -8.75 -7.43 -24.87
CA ARG A 504 -7.61 -7.11 -25.71
C ARG A 504 -7.87 -5.89 -26.59
N LEU A 505 -9.05 -5.82 -27.21
CA LEU A 505 -9.45 -4.66 -28.03
C LEU A 505 -9.58 -3.41 -27.15
N ALA A 506 -10.15 -3.56 -25.94
CA ALA A 506 -10.27 -2.46 -25.00
C ALA A 506 -8.91 -1.89 -24.60
N LEU A 507 -7.93 -2.74 -24.25
CA LEU A 507 -6.58 -2.31 -23.89
C LEU A 507 -5.86 -1.63 -25.06
N ARG A 508 -5.90 -2.22 -26.27
CA ARG A 508 -5.30 -1.61 -27.45
C ARG A 508 -5.90 -0.26 -27.80
N SER A 509 -7.21 -0.13 -27.64
CA SER A 509 -7.89 1.15 -27.86
C SER A 509 -7.41 2.21 -26.86
N LEU A 510 -7.21 1.85 -25.59
CA LEU A 510 -6.65 2.74 -24.58
C LEU A 510 -5.22 3.18 -24.92
N VAL A 511 -4.38 2.24 -25.37
CA VAL A 511 -3.01 2.55 -25.83
C VAL A 511 -3.02 3.56 -27.00
N ARG A 512 -3.92 3.36 -27.98
CA ARG A 512 -4.10 4.30 -29.11
C ARG A 512 -4.62 5.66 -28.67
N ILE A 513 -5.56 5.71 -27.71
CA ILE A 513 -6.10 6.96 -27.18
C ILE A 513 -5.01 7.76 -26.46
N ALA A 514 -4.14 7.07 -25.70
CA ALA A 514 -3.06 7.71 -24.94
C ALA A 514 -2.02 8.43 -25.84
N GLY A 515 -1.96 8.10 -27.15
CA GLY A 515 -0.99 8.67 -28.08
C GLY A 515 0.35 7.91 -28.07
N ASP A 516 1.31 8.32 -28.89
CA ASP A 516 2.56 7.58 -29.08
C ASP A 516 3.44 7.55 -27.82
N ASP A 517 3.50 8.63 -27.06
CA ASP A 517 4.25 8.76 -25.79
C ASP A 517 3.37 8.59 -24.55
N GLY A 518 2.19 7.99 -24.71
CA GLY A 518 1.20 7.84 -23.65
C GLY A 518 1.67 6.94 -22.49
N ILE A 519 1.15 7.22 -21.31
CA ILE A 519 1.49 6.54 -20.05
C ILE A 519 0.43 5.48 -19.76
N ILE A 520 0.86 4.27 -19.43
CA ILE A 520 -0.03 3.17 -19.01
C ILE A 520 0.35 2.73 -17.60
N LEU A 521 -0.58 2.82 -16.67
CA LEU A 521 -0.40 2.41 -15.29
C LEU A 521 -1.38 1.27 -14.95
N PRO A 522 -0.93 0.03 -14.96
CA PRO A 522 -1.76 -1.12 -14.59
C PRO A 522 -1.90 -1.23 -13.07
N MET A 523 -3.13 -1.18 -12.57
CA MET A 523 -3.43 -1.30 -11.15
C MET A 523 -3.53 -2.78 -10.74
N PHE A 524 -2.41 -3.39 -10.42
CA PHE A 524 -2.37 -4.77 -9.93
C PHE A 524 -2.92 -4.84 -8.49
N PRO A 525 -4.06 -5.52 -8.28
CA PRO A 525 -4.73 -5.53 -6.97
C PRO A 525 -4.03 -6.39 -5.93
N LEU A 526 -3.27 -7.37 -6.36
CA LEU A 526 -2.47 -8.24 -5.50
C LEU A 526 -1.01 -7.77 -5.48
N GLY A 527 -0.23 -8.29 -4.57
CA GLY A 527 1.12 -7.79 -4.34
C GLY A 527 2.05 -7.85 -5.55
N ASN A 528 2.84 -8.90 -5.63
CA ASN A 528 3.93 -9.08 -6.60
C ASN A 528 3.47 -9.72 -7.92
N GLU A 529 2.29 -9.34 -8.45
CA GLU A 529 1.76 -9.91 -9.71
C GLU A 529 2.74 -9.71 -10.88
N ALA A 530 3.39 -8.55 -10.96
CA ALA A 530 4.41 -8.29 -11.98
C ALA A 530 5.63 -9.19 -11.82
N GLY A 531 6.09 -9.43 -10.59
CA GLY A 531 7.16 -10.35 -10.28
C GLY A 531 6.80 -11.81 -10.59
N ALA A 532 5.58 -12.24 -10.26
CA ALA A 532 5.07 -13.57 -10.56
C ALA A 532 5.03 -13.85 -12.08
N ILE A 533 4.56 -12.89 -12.88
CA ILE A 533 4.61 -12.98 -14.35
C ILE A 533 6.06 -13.00 -14.85
N ARG A 534 6.95 -12.17 -14.28
CA ARG A 534 8.38 -12.16 -14.63
C ARG A 534 9.05 -13.50 -14.32
N ALA A 535 8.66 -14.14 -13.23
CA ALA A 535 9.07 -15.49 -12.84
C ALA A 535 8.49 -16.60 -13.74
N GLY A 536 7.55 -16.27 -14.64
CA GLY A 536 6.85 -17.22 -15.50
C GLY A 536 5.86 -18.10 -14.75
N LEU A 537 5.34 -17.64 -13.61
CA LEU A 537 4.42 -18.39 -12.74
C LEU A 537 3.02 -18.46 -13.36
N ARG A 538 2.93 -19.08 -14.54
CA ARG A 538 1.68 -19.25 -15.31
C ARG A 538 1.82 -20.41 -16.28
N PRO A 539 0.75 -21.18 -16.57
CA PRO A 539 0.88 -22.42 -17.38
C PRO A 539 1.37 -22.17 -18.81
N ASP A 540 1.08 -21.01 -19.39
CA ASP A 540 1.45 -20.64 -20.75
C ASP A 540 2.72 -19.78 -20.86
N MET A 541 3.44 -19.58 -19.72
CA MET A 541 4.63 -18.70 -19.64
C MET A 541 5.86 -19.41 -19.09
N LEU A 542 7.03 -18.92 -19.51
CA LEU A 542 8.36 -19.19 -18.98
C LEU A 542 8.93 -17.96 -18.29
N PRO A 543 9.97 -18.09 -17.46
CA PRO A 543 10.68 -16.92 -16.92
C PRO A 543 11.11 -15.93 -18.00
N GLY A 544 11.12 -14.62 -17.69
CA GLY A 544 11.31 -13.56 -18.68
C GLY A 544 10.07 -13.37 -19.58
N PRO A 545 8.89 -13.45 -19.03
CA PRO A 545 7.50 -13.67 -19.46
C PRO A 545 7.35 -14.01 -20.96
N SER A 546 8.01 -15.07 -21.37
CA SER A 546 7.95 -15.61 -22.74
C SER A 546 6.96 -16.77 -22.81
N SER A 547 6.31 -16.95 -23.98
CA SER A 547 5.41 -18.09 -24.13
C SER A 547 6.17 -19.41 -24.17
N VAL A 548 5.59 -20.46 -23.54
CA VAL A 548 6.09 -21.83 -23.61
C VAL A 548 6.20 -22.36 -25.06
N THR A 549 5.43 -21.80 -26.00
CA THR A 549 5.45 -22.17 -27.42
C THR A 549 6.64 -21.57 -28.19
N VAL A 550 7.37 -20.62 -27.62
CA VAL A 550 8.55 -19.99 -28.23
C VAL A 550 9.76 -20.91 -28.07
N LYS A 551 10.08 -21.70 -29.09
CA LYS A 551 11.15 -22.71 -29.07
C LYS A 551 12.49 -22.17 -28.58
N LYS A 552 12.84 -20.92 -28.93
CA LYS A 552 14.11 -20.29 -28.53
C LYS A 552 14.14 -20.01 -27.03
N ALA A 553 13.04 -19.47 -26.45
CA ALA A 553 12.91 -19.24 -25.02
C ALA A 553 12.93 -20.58 -24.25
N ALA A 554 12.19 -21.59 -24.72
CA ALA A 554 12.22 -22.91 -24.14
C ALA A 554 13.62 -23.55 -24.15
N ALA A 555 14.39 -23.35 -25.22
CA ALA A 555 15.77 -23.83 -25.30
C ALA A 555 16.71 -23.13 -24.27
N VAL A 556 16.57 -21.82 -24.07
CA VAL A 556 17.33 -21.07 -23.07
C VAL A 556 17.03 -21.58 -21.67
N VAL A 557 15.74 -21.72 -21.32
CA VAL A 557 15.31 -22.21 -20.02
C VAL A 557 15.75 -23.67 -19.81
N LYS A 558 15.61 -24.53 -20.82
CA LYS A 558 16.05 -25.93 -20.77
C LYS A 558 17.55 -26.04 -20.52
N LYS A 559 18.35 -25.17 -21.14
CA LYS A 559 19.80 -25.13 -20.90
C LYS A 559 20.14 -24.75 -19.45
N ALA A 560 19.41 -23.81 -18.87
CA ALA A 560 19.65 -23.37 -17.51
C ALA A 560 19.12 -24.36 -16.45
N TRP A 561 17.96 -24.95 -16.66
CA TRP A 561 17.34 -25.88 -15.71
C TRP A 561 17.73 -27.35 -15.92
N GLY A 562 18.52 -27.66 -16.95
CA GLY A 562 19.05 -29.01 -17.23
C GLY A 562 18.02 -29.99 -17.75
N LYS A 563 16.77 -29.92 -17.33
CA LYS A 563 15.65 -30.83 -17.73
C LYS A 563 14.35 -30.00 -17.77
N GLY A 564 13.34 -30.52 -18.43
CA GLY A 564 12.00 -29.96 -18.43
C GLY A 564 11.29 -30.18 -19.75
N GLU A 565 10.01 -30.45 -19.66
CA GLU A 565 9.07 -30.35 -20.79
C GLU A 565 8.27 -29.07 -20.60
N PHE A 566 8.28 -28.23 -21.63
CA PHE A 566 7.59 -26.93 -21.60
C PHE A 566 6.41 -27.00 -22.53
N SER A 567 5.33 -27.58 -22.03
CA SER A 567 4.02 -27.58 -22.69
C SER A 567 3.11 -26.55 -22.01
N ASP A 568 2.05 -26.18 -22.72
CA ASP A 568 0.93 -25.42 -22.16
C ASP A 568 0.22 -26.30 -21.12
N GLY A 569 -0.05 -25.71 -19.96
CA GLY A 569 -0.69 -26.41 -18.84
C GLY A 569 -2.10 -25.89 -18.55
N LEU A 570 -2.67 -26.34 -17.45
CA LEU A 570 -4.00 -25.93 -16.99
C LEU A 570 -3.91 -24.63 -16.20
N HIS A 571 -4.76 -23.67 -16.52
CA HIS A 571 -4.99 -22.49 -15.68
C HIS A 571 -5.76 -22.86 -14.40
N LEU A 572 -5.73 -21.98 -13.40
CA LEU A 572 -6.43 -22.18 -12.12
C LEU A 572 -7.89 -22.61 -12.31
N THR A 573 -8.62 -21.96 -13.22
CA THR A 573 -10.02 -22.30 -13.51
C THR A 573 -10.17 -23.70 -14.13
N GLU A 574 -9.26 -24.08 -15.02
CA GLU A 574 -9.24 -25.40 -15.65
C GLU A 574 -8.81 -26.49 -14.66
N MET A 575 -7.83 -26.21 -13.78
CA MET A 575 -7.46 -27.11 -12.68
C MET A 575 -8.67 -27.37 -11.77
N ARG A 576 -9.45 -26.33 -11.45
CA ARG A 576 -10.67 -26.43 -10.63
C ARG A 576 -11.72 -27.33 -11.31
N GLU A 577 -11.92 -27.19 -12.62
CA GLU A 577 -12.85 -28.03 -13.36
C GLU A 577 -12.37 -29.50 -13.46
N LYS A 578 -11.08 -29.72 -13.57
CA LYS A 578 -10.48 -31.05 -13.50
C LYS A 578 -10.64 -31.67 -12.11
N ALA A 579 -10.42 -30.89 -11.06
CA ALA A 579 -10.60 -31.33 -9.68
C ALA A 579 -12.05 -31.76 -9.39
N LYS A 580 -13.06 -31.01 -9.83
CA LYS A 580 -14.47 -31.35 -9.70
C LYS A 580 -14.80 -32.73 -10.37
N LYS A 581 -14.08 -33.05 -11.42
CA LYS A 581 -14.25 -34.34 -12.17
C LYS A 581 -13.38 -35.47 -11.61
N GLY A 582 -12.61 -35.24 -10.52
CA GLY A 582 -11.69 -36.25 -9.99
C GLY A 582 -10.49 -36.55 -10.90
N GLN A 583 -10.09 -35.59 -11.74
CA GLN A 583 -9.00 -35.71 -12.70
C GLN A 583 -7.72 -34.98 -12.23
N LEU A 584 -7.67 -34.56 -10.97
CA LEU A 584 -6.51 -33.99 -10.30
C LEU A 584 -6.26 -34.78 -9.02
N ASP A 585 -5.06 -35.35 -8.87
CA ASP A 585 -4.71 -36.23 -7.76
C ASP A 585 -3.97 -35.52 -6.65
N VAL A 586 -3.10 -34.55 -7.03
CA VAL A 586 -2.29 -33.78 -6.11
C VAL A 586 -2.47 -32.28 -6.38
N LEU A 587 -2.65 -31.52 -5.33
CA LEU A 587 -2.67 -30.06 -5.41
C LEU A 587 -1.70 -29.46 -4.37
N TYR A 588 -0.72 -28.71 -4.83
CA TYR A 588 0.13 -27.89 -3.98
C TYR A 588 -0.38 -26.45 -3.98
N VAL A 589 -0.82 -25.96 -2.84
CA VAL A 589 -1.35 -24.62 -2.68
C VAL A 589 -0.41 -23.83 -1.79
N ALA A 590 0.28 -22.86 -2.39
CA ALA A 590 1.15 -21.94 -1.70
C ALA A 590 0.50 -20.54 -1.54
N ASP A 591 -0.82 -20.50 -1.48
CA ASP A 591 -1.63 -19.29 -1.29
C ASP A 591 -2.93 -19.58 -0.54
N GLY A 592 -2.99 -19.16 0.71
CA GLY A 592 -4.19 -19.28 1.54
C GLY A 592 -5.39 -18.46 1.08
N SER A 593 -5.23 -17.54 0.15
CA SER A 593 -6.31 -16.70 -0.38
C SER A 593 -7.16 -17.37 -1.46
N ILE A 594 -6.65 -18.43 -2.07
CA ILE A 594 -7.38 -19.19 -3.09
C ILE A 594 -8.49 -19.98 -2.40
N SER A 595 -9.73 -19.86 -2.87
CA SER A 595 -10.83 -20.64 -2.30
C SER A 595 -10.70 -22.11 -2.63
N MET A 596 -10.91 -22.95 -1.61
CA MET A 596 -10.92 -24.43 -1.73
C MET A 596 -12.11 -24.93 -2.57
N LYS A 597 -13.14 -24.09 -2.77
CA LYS A 597 -14.33 -24.44 -3.53
C LYS A 597 -13.99 -24.95 -4.93
N GLY A 598 -14.41 -26.17 -5.23
CA GLY A 598 -14.16 -26.87 -6.49
C GLY A 598 -12.92 -27.78 -6.48
N PHE A 599 -12.17 -27.80 -5.36
CA PHE A 599 -11.03 -28.69 -5.14
C PHE A 599 -11.32 -29.79 -4.10
N GLU A 600 -12.55 -29.90 -3.63
CA GLU A 600 -12.96 -30.82 -2.55
C GLU A 600 -12.71 -32.31 -2.88
N LYS A 601 -12.59 -32.64 -4.15
CA LYS A 601 -12.35 -34.03 -4.61
C LYS A 601 -10.88 -34.37 -4.82
N VAL A 602 -9.96 -33.41 -4.62
CA VAL A 602 -8.53 -33.70 -4.75
C VAL A 602 -8.09 -34.57 -3.56
N PRO A 603 -7.49 -35.73 -3.80
CA PRO A 603 -7.14 -36.66 -2.73
C PRO A 603 -6.02 -36.14 -1.83
N ILE A 604 -5.01 -35.51 -2.42
CA ILE A 604 -3.80 -35.07 -1.71
C ILE A 604 -3.64 -33.55 -1.87
N ILE A 605 -3.61 -32.85 -0.76
CA ILE A 605 -3.44 -31.39 -0.71
C ILE A 605 -2.21 -31.06 0.14
N ILE A 606 -1.24 -30.39 -0.45
CA ILE A 606 -0.08 -29.81 0.24
C ILE A 606 -0.36 -28.32 0.38
N TYR A 607 -0.44 -27.85 1.60
CA TYR A 607 -0.72 -26.44 1.91
C TYR A 607 0.52 -25.76 2.50
N GLN A 608 0.99 -24.71 1.86
CA GLN A 608 2.09 -23.86 2.32
C GLN A 608 1.61 -22.43 2.52
N SER A 609 1.78 -21.88 3.70
CA SER A 609 1.41 -20.49 3.99
C SER A 609 2.00 -20.05 5.33
N PRO A 610 2.20 -18.73 5.54
CA PRO A 610 2.41 -18.20 6.89
C PRO A 610 1.16 -18.29 7.78
N TYR A 611 -0.04 -18.42 7.21
CA TYR A 611 -1.33 -18.26 7.90
C TYR A 611 -2.24 -19.47 7.73
N PRO A 612 -3.09 -19.76 8.72
CA PRO A 612 -4.15 -20.73 8.56
C PRO A 612 -5.21 -20.24 7.56
N SER A 613 -5.88 -21.17 6.91
CA SER A 613 -7.03 -20.92 6.03
C SER A 613 -7.93 -22.14 5.95
N GLU A 614 -9.01 -22.08 5.16
CA GLU A 614 -9.91 -23.24 4.94
C GLU A 614 -9.18 -24.48 4.41
N TRP A 615 -8.00 -24.33 3.82
CA TRP A 615 -7.20 -25.45 3.31
C TRP A 615 -6.72 -26.41 4.41
N ILE A 616 -6.54 -25.94 5.64
CA ILE A 616 -6.09 -26.76 6.78
C ILE A 616 -7.03 -27.93 7.04
N GLU A 617 -8.32 -27.75 6.82
CA GLU A 617 -9.32 -28.80 7.07
C GLU A 617 -9.04 -30.05 6.25
N ARG A 618 -8.48 -29.89 5.04
CA ARG A 618 -8.24 -30.99 4.09
C ARG A 618 -6.77 -31.21 3.74
N ALA A 619 -5.87 -30.37 4.23
CA ALA A 619 -4.46 -30.52 3.94
C ALA A 619 -3.93 -31.88 4.43
N SER A 620 -3.25 -32.60 3.54
CA SER A 620 -2.48 -33.79 3.86
C SER A 620 -1.16 -33.40 4.55
N ILE A 621 -0.55 -32.29 4.09
CA ILE A 621 0.68 -31.74 4.64
C ILE A 621 0.53 -30.23 4.76
N ILE A 622 0.98 -29.66 5.87
CA ILE A 622 1.05 -28.22 6.11
C ILE A 622 2.51 -27.84 6.25
N LEU A 623 2.95 -26.85 5.48
CA LEU A 623 4.30 -26.30 5.48
C LEU A 623 4.24 -24.83 5.91
N PRO A 624 4.76 -24.46 7.09
CA PRO A 624 4.74 -23.09 7.57
C PRO A 624 5.78 -22.24 6.83
N SER A 625 5.34 -21.16 6.18
CA SER A 625 6.27 -20.24 5.51
C SER A 625 6.43 -18.92 6.26
N ALA A 626 7.50 -18.20 5.91
CA ALA A 626 7.77 -16.84 6.38
C ALA A 626 6.77 -15.84 5.77
N ALA A 627 6.49 -14.76 6.50
CA ALA A 627 5.82 -13.59 5.95
C ALA A 627 6.85 -12.65 5.29
N PHE A 628 6.40 -11.76 4.43
CA PHE A 628 7.28 -10.90 3.63
C PHE A 628 8.25 -10.01 4.43
N VAL A 629 7.97 -9.69 5.69
CA VAL A 629 8.87 -8.96 6.61
C VAL A 629 9.88 -9.88 7.31
N GLU A 630 9.78 -11.17 7.08
CA GLU A 630 10.58 -12.22 7.69
C GLU A 630 11.52 -12.89 6.67
N GLU A 631 11.60 -12.36 5.44
CA GLU A 631 12.48 -12.84 4.37
C GLU A 631 13.13 -11.68 3.60
N ASP A 632 14.28 -11.95 2.99
CA ASP A 632 14.88 -11.10 1.97
C ASP A 632 14.40 -11.54 0.59
N GLY A 633 14.23 -10.58 -0.34
CA GLY A 633 13.81 -10.88 -1.70
C GLY A 633 13.55 -9.64 -2.54
N THR A 634 12.91 -9.84 -3.67
CA THR A 634 12.55 -8.78 -4.63
C THR A 634 11.05 -8.76 -4.87
N PHE A 635 10.50 -7.56 -4.83
CA PHE A 635 9.15 -7.22 -5.24
C PHE A 635 9.20 -6.40 -6.54
N VAL A 636 8.46 -6.79 -7.55
CA VAL A 636 8.33 -6.00 -8.80
C VAL A 636 6.99 -5.28 -8.77
N ASN A 637 7.02 -3.95 -8.76
CA ASN A 637 5.83 -3.14 -8.62
C ASN A 637 5.06 -2.95 -9.95
N LEU A 638 3.95 -2.22 -9.88
CA LEU A 638 3.12 -1.91 -11.06
C LEU A 638 3.83 -1.07 -12.13
N GLU A 639 4.93 -0.40 -11.77
CA GLU A 639 5.82 0.30 -12.71
C GLU A 639 6.86 -0.63 -13.36
N MET A 640 6.76 -1.95 -13.12
CA MET A 640 7.74 -2.97 -13.51
C MET A 640 9.15 -2.75 -12.92
N ARG A 641 9.27 -2.00 -11.83
CA ARG A 641 10.52 -1.71 -11.12
C ARG A 641 10.72 -2.70 -9.97
N PRO A 642 11.93 -3.25 -9.81
CA PRO A 642 12.25 -4.10 -8.68
C PRO A 642 12.54 -3.24 -7.43
N PHE A 643 11.97 -3.66 -6.29
CA PHE A 643 12.22 -3.12 -4.97
C PHE A 643 12.64 -4.27 -4.04
N LYS A 644 13.47 -3.97 -3.04
CA LYS A 644 13.93 -4.99 -2.10
C LYS A 644 12.91 -5.22 -0.98
N LEU A 645 12.66 -6.50 -0.72
CA LEU A 645 12.11 -6.95 0.55
C LEU A 645 13.28 -7.15 1.49
N LYS A 646 13.16 -6.67 2.72
CA LYS A 646 14.19 -6.80 3.75
C LYS A 646 13.62 -7.49 4.97
N GLN A 647 14.33 -8.49 5.44
CA GLN A 647 14.00 -9.18 6.67
C GLN A 647 14.15 -8.23 7.86
N ALA A 648 13.04 -7.95 8.55
CA ALA A 648 12.97 -7.09 9.74
C ALA A 648 12.66 -7.89 11.01
N ALA A 649 12.09 -9.09 10.90
CA ALA A 649 11.78 -9.98 12.00
C ALA A 649 12.11 -11.43 11.62
N LYS A 650 12.21 -12.30 12.62
CA LYS A 650 12.40 -13.73 12.37
C LYS A 650 11.06 -14.44 12.17
N PRO A 651 11.03 -15.46 11.29
CA PRO A 651 9.85 -16.32 11.18
C PRO A 651 9.50 -16.99 12.52
N PRO A 652 8.21 -17.16 12.86
CA PRO A 652 7.82 -17.78 14.12
C PRO A 652 8.09 -19.30 14.12
N GLY A 653 8.54 -19.81 15.26
CA GLY A 653 8.81 -21.24 15.45
C GLY A 653 9.96 -21.73 14.56
N ILE A 654 9.66 -22.67 13.67
CA ILE A 654 10.61 -23.22 12.70
C ILE A 654 10.17 -22.96 11.24
N ALA A 655 9.30 -21.97 11.01
CA ALA A 655 8.90 -21.56 9.66
C ALA A 655 10.10 -21.12 8.83
N LYS A 656 10.03 -21.32 7.50
CA LYS A 656 11.13 -21.03 6.56
C LYS A 656 10.65 -20.11 5.45
N GLU A 657 11.58 -19.42 4.80
CA GLU A 657 11.29 -18.68 3.57
C GLU A 657 10.78 -19.64 2.47
N ASP A 658 9.83 -19.21 1.68
CA ASP A 658 9.20 -20.03 0.65
C ASP A 658 10.23 -20.67 -0.29
N TRP A 659 11.22 -19.90 -0.77
CA TRP A 659 12.24 -20.41 -1.69
C TRP A 659 13.10 -21.51 -1.07
N ARG A 660 13.38 -21.48 0.26
CA ARG A 660 14.10 -22.54 0.96
C ARG A 660 13.30 -23.83 1.02
N ILE A 661 11.99 -23.73 1.25
CA ILE A 661 11.10 -24.89 1.25
C ILE A 661 11.12 -25.58 -0.13
N PHE A 662 11.03 -24.79 -1.21
CA PHE A 662 11.09 -25.32 -2.58
C PHE A 662 12.46 -25.95 -2.90
N ALA A 663 13.56 -25.34 -2.45
CA ALA A 663 14.89 -25.89 -2.60
C ALA A 663 15.09 -27.22 -1.84
N ASP A 664 14.58 -27.30 -0.61
CA ASP A 664 14.63 -28.51 0.21
C ASP A 664 13.84 -29.66 -0.46
N ILE A 665 12.65 -29.39 -0.99
CA ILE A 665 11.83 -30.37 -1.74
C ILE A 665 12.58 -30.82 -2.99
N ALA A 666 13.14 -29.90 -3.77
CA ALA A 666 13.87 -30.23 -4.99
C ALA A 666 15.11 -31.08 -4.69
N LYS A 667 15.87 -30.76 -3.65
CA LYS A 667 17.01 -31.55 -3.18
C LYS A 667 16.60 -32.96 -2.79
N LYS A 668 15.46 -33.12 -2.10
CA LYS A 668 14.95 -34.43 -1.70
C LYS A 668 14.48 -35.27 -2.88
N LEU A 669 13.95 -34.64 -3.93
CA LEU A 669 13.62 -35.27 -5.22
C LEU A 669 14.87 -35.60 -6.09
N GLY A 670 16.07 -35.23 -5.64
CA GLY A 670 17.30 -35.44 -6.40
C GLY A 670 17.42 -34.54 -7.64
N ILE A 671 16.89 -33.32 -7.57
CA ILE A 671 16.87 -32.38 -8.68
C ILE A 671 18.03 -31.39 -8.50
N ASP A 672 18.90 -31.29 -9.51
CA ASP A 672 19.99 -30.32 -9.54
C ASP A 672 19.52 -28.89 -9.82
N GLY A 673 20.36 -27.90 -9.48
CA GLY A 673 20.13 -26.50 -9.81
C GLY A 673 19.24 -25.75 -8.80
N PHE A 674 19.14 -26.25 -7.56
CA PHE A 674 18.44 -25.61 -6.45
C PHE A 674 19.36 -25.32 -5.25
N SER A 675 20.67 -25.32 -5.46
CA SER A 675 21.67 -25.11 -4.41
C SER A 675 21.97 -23.61 -4.23
N PHE A 676 20.96 -22.85 -3.77
CA PHE A 676 21.11 -21.42 -3.49
C PHE A 676 21.36 -21.19 -2.00
N THR A 677 22.14 -20.17 -1.67
CA THR A 677 22.44 -19.77 -0.29
C THR A 677 21.61 -18.58 0.18
N ASN A 678 21.19 -17.73 -0.75
CA ASN A 678 20.39 -16.54 -0.50
C ASN A 678 19.48 -16.19 -1.69
N ALA A 679 18.56 -15.25 -1.50
CA ALA A 679 17.62 -14.81 -2.52
C ALA A 679 18.31 -14.08 -3.70
N GLU A 680 19.44 -13.38 -3.47
CA GLU A 680 20.14 -12.64 -4.51
C GLU A 680 20.66 -13.57 -5.61
N GLU A 681 21.20 -14.74 -5.26
CA GLU A 681 21.64 -15.73 -6.24
C GLU A 681 20.51 -16.21 -7.15
N ILE A 682 19.31 -16.35 -6.58
CA ILE A 682 18.10 -16.74 -7.34
C ILE A 682 17.67 -15.61 -8.27
N TRP A 683 17.70 -14.37 -7.79
CA TRP A 683 17.41 -13.19 -8.59
C TRP A 683 18.37 -13.03 -9.75
N GLU A 684 19.67 -13.25 -9.53
CA GLU A 684 20.70 -13.21 -10.59
C GLU A 684 20.44 -14.26 -11.67
N GLU A 685 20.10 -15.51 -11.29
CA GLU A 685 19.72 -16.56 -12.23
C GLU A 685 18.51 -16.15 -13.08
N LEU A 686 17.47 -15.62 -12.45
CA LEU A 686 16.27 -15.16 -13.14
C LEU A 686 16.57 -13.99 -14.10
N GLN A 687 17.39 -13.02 -13.67
CA GLN A 687 17.81 -11.91 -14.53
C GLN A 687 18.63 -12.39 -15.74
N HIS A 688 19.57 -13.32 -15.51
CA HIS A 688 20.36 -13.89 -16.59
C HIS A 688 19.48 -14.61 -17.62
N LEU A 689 18.50 -15.37 -17.18
CA LEU A 689 17.51 -16.00 -18.06
C LEU A 689 16.71 -14.99 -18.85
N SER A 690 16.15 -13.98 -18.18
CA SER A 690 15.33 -12.95 -18.82
C SER A 690 16.09 -12.22 -19.91
N ARG A 691 17.32 -11.77 -19.66
CA ARG A 691 18.17 -11.10 -20.65
C ARG A 691 18.49 -11.99 -21.85
N ASN A 692 18.78 -13.27 -21.64
CA ASN A 692 19.07 -14.21 -22.73
C ASN A 692 17.85 -14.51 -23.59
N ILE A 693 16.66 -14.46 -23.02
CA ILE A 693 15.40 -14.63 -23.75
C ILE A 693 15.10 -13.37 -24.57
N GLU A 694 15.27 -12.17 -23.99
CA GLU A 694 15.05 -10.89 -24.64
C GLU A 694 16.01 -10.65 -25.82
N VAL A 695 17.31 -10.90 -25.65
CA VAL A 695 18.32 -10.78 -26.72
C VAL A 695 18.12 -11.83 -27.81
N GLY A 696 17.49 -12.93 -27.48
CA GLY A 696 17.30 -14.09 -28.36
C GLY A 696 16.10 -14.03 -29.29
N GLY A 697 15.15 -13.15 -29.16
CA GLY A 697 13.95 -13.12 -29.99
C GLY A 697 13.04 -11.93 -29.75
N GLN A 698 12.63 -11.31 -30.84
CA GLN A 698 11.40 -10.52 -30.85
C GLN A 698 10.30 -11.33 -30.16
N ALA A 699 9.59 -10.73 -29.19
CA ALA A 699 8.47 -11.34 -28.49
C ALA A 699 7.47 -11.92 -29.51
N GLN A 700 7.57 -13.21 -29.79
CA GLN A 700 6.68 -13.85 -30.74
C GLN A 700 5.34 -14.13 -30.07
N ARG A 701 4.29 -13.74 -30.78
CA ARG A 701 2.86 -13.81 -30.48
C ARG A 701 2.46 -15.08 -29.75
N ALA A 702 2.28 -15.03 -28.44
CA ALA A 702 1.55 -16.03 -27.71
C ALA A 702 0.05 -15.95 -28.08
N SER A 703 -0.55 -17.05 -28.48
CA SER A 703 -2.00 -17.10 -28.65
C SER A 703 -2.63 -17.05 -27.25
N TRP A 704 -3.17 -15.89 -26.90
CA TRP A 704 -3.93 -15.77 -25.66
C TRP A 704 -5.27 -16.51 -25.83
N LYS A 705 -5.51 -17.50 -25.00
CA LYS A 705 -6.85 -18.06 -24.81
C LYS A 705 -7.38 -17.45 -23.51
N PRO A 706 -8.54 -16.77 -23.54
CA PRO A 706 -9.17 -16.41 -22.27
C PRO A 706 -9.45 -17.69 -21.51
N ALA A 707 -9.12 -17.73 -20.24
CA ALA A 707 -9.69 -18.72 -19.35
C ALA A 707 -11.21 -18.68 -19.57
N THR A 708 -11.80 -19.86 -19.77
CA THR A 708 -13.20 -20.05 -20.14
C THR A 708 -14.13 -19.10 -19.37
N LYS A 709 -15.24 -18.72 -19.97
CA LYS A 709 -16.30 -17.77 -19.60
C LYS A 709 -16.79 -17.75 -18.13
N GLU A 710 -16.09 -18.38 -17.20
CA GLU A 710 -16.41 -18.33 -15.79
C GLU A 710 -16.03 -16.97 -15.22
N LYS A 711 -17.02 -16.38 -14.58
CA LYS A 711 -16.88 -15.14 -13.81
C LYS A 711 -15.74 -15.35 -12.82
N ASN A 712 -14.70 -14.55 -12.93
CA ASN A 712 -13.62 -14.51 -11.96
C ASN A 712 -14.24 -14.22 -10.58
N GLU A 713 -14.37 -15.25 -9.73
CA GLU A 713 -15.07 -15.15 -8.43
C GLU A 713 -14.42 -14.13 -7.50
N TRP A 714 -13.18 -13.75 -7.79
CA TRP A 714 -12.44 -12.76 -7.04
C TRP A 714 -12.87 -11.32 -7.36
N TYR A 715 -13.25 -11.03 -8.61
CA TYR A 715 -13.73 -9.70 -9.01
C TYR A 715 -15.21 -9.42 -8.67
N PRO A 716 -16.13 -10.41 -8.52
CA PRO A 716 -17.50 -10.16 -8.09
C PRO A 716 -17.62 -9.49 -6.73
N ARG A 717 -16.62 -9.62 -5.84
CA ARG A 717 -16.60 -8.91 -4.55
C ARG A 717 -16.50 -7.39 -4.71
N TYR A 718 -16.04 -6.91 -5.87
CA TYR A 718 -16.10 -5.50 -6.26
C TYR A 718 -17.40 -5.14 -6.99
N ARG A 719 -18.28 -6.12 -7.31
CA ARG A 719 -19.60 -5.89 -7.87
C ARG A 719 -20.55 -5.45 -6.78
N GLY A 720 -20.95 -4.22 -6.80
CA GLY A 720 -22.17 -3.81 -6.15
C GLY A 720 -22.07 -3.31 -4.73
N ALA A 721 -20.96 -2.72 -4.36
CA ALA A 721 -21.02 -1.70 -3.35
C ALA A 721 -21.80 -0.51 -3.93
N SER A 722 -23.14 -0.61 -3.88
CA SER A 722 -23.97 0.57 -4.00
C SER A 722 -23.64 1.44 -2.78
N LEU A 723 -23.20 2.69 -3.03
CA LEU A 723 -23.15 3.68 -1.96
C LEU A 723 -24.49 3.67 -1.21
N PRO A 724 -24.51 3.29 0.04
CA PRO A 724 -24.42 4.24 1.13
C PRO A 724 -23.39 3.89 2.18
N ASP A 725 -22.76 2.72 2.13
CA ASP A 725 -21.98 2.23 3.26
C ASP A 725 -20.48 2.26 2.97
N ARG A 726 -19.88 3.45 3.10
CA ARG A 726 -18.43 3.66 3.02
C ARG A 726 -17.65 2.77 3.99
N VAL A 727 -18.31 2.34 5.03
CA VAL A 727 -17.75 1.49 6.08
C VAL A 727 -17.88 0.01 5.76
N THR A 728 -19.04 -0.42 5.27
CA THR A 728 -19.20 -1.78 4.73
C THR A 728 -18.23 -2.02 3.59
N ASP A 729 -17.88 -0.99 2.84
CA ASP A 729 -16.88 -1.06 1.80
C ASP A 729 -15.47 -1.29 2.35
N LEU A 730 -15.05 -0.57 3.40
CA LEU A 730 -13.75 -0.80 4.04
C LEU A 730 -13.74 -2.17 4.74
N GLY A 731 -14.79 -2.50 5.47
CA GLY A 731 -14.97 -3.79 6.12
C GLY A 731 -15.03 -4.93 5.10
N THR A 732 -15.72 -4.76 3.97
CA THR A 732 -15.77 -5.73 2.88
C THR A 732 -14.42 -5.86 2.18
N PHE A 733 -13.69 -4.76 2.01
CA PHE A 733 -12.34 -4.76 1.45
C PHE A 733 -11.36 -5.46 2.39
N VAL A 734 -11.35 -5.11 3.67
CA VAL A 734 -10.53 -5.78 4.68
C VAL A 734 -10.91 -7.26 4.82
N LYS A 735 -12.21 -7.58 4.78
CA LYS A 735 -12.70 -8.97 4.72
C LYS A 735 -12.33 -9.73 3.44
N ALA A 736 -12.00 -9.06 2.37
CA ALA A 736 -11.56 -9.66 1.12
C ALA A 736 -10.04 -9.83 1.02
N LEU A 737 -9.27 -9.30 1.98
CA LEU A 737 -7.82 -9.50 2.00
C LEU A 737 -7.48 -10.97 2.22
N PRO A 738 -6.44 -11.48 1.55
CA PRO A 738 -5.96 -12.86 1.72
C PRO A 738 -5.64 -13.23 3.17
N TYR A 739 -5.30 -12.25 3.99
CA TYR A 739 -4.88 -12.40 5.39
C TYR A 739 -5.80 -11.65 6.35
N ARG A 740 -7.05 -11.58 6.01
CA ARG A 740 -8.10 -10.83 6.75
C ARG A 740 -8.08 -11.10 8.25
N ASP A 741 -8.10 -12.39 8.60
CA ASP A 741 -8.26 -12.81 10.00
C ASP A 741 -6.98 -12.57 10.81
N ALA A 742 -5.84 -12.41 10.14
CA ALA A 742 -4.57 -12.03 10.74
C ALA A 742 -4.30 -10.51 10.74
N ALA A 743 -4.93 -9.75 9.82
CA ALA A 743 -4.66 -8.32 9.65
C ALA A 743 -5.39 -7.43 10.67
N ILE A 744 -6.52 -7.89 11.22
CA ILE A 744 -7.30 -7.16 12.22
C ILE A 744 -7.73 -8.20 13.26
N SER A 745 -7.52 -7.92 14.55
CA SER A 745 -8.15 -8.78 15.56
C SER A 745 -9.64 -8.81 15.24
N THR A 746 -10.16 -9.98 14.93
CA THR A 746 -11.53 -10.21 14.46
C THR A 746 -12.55 -9.55 15.37
N ASP A 747 -12.28 -9.54 16.68
CA ASP A 747 -13.12 -8.91 17.69
C ASP A 747 -13.28 -7.39 17.49
N SER A 748 -12.25 -6.67 17.04
CA SER A 748 -12.35 -5.22 16.82
C SER A 748 -13.14 -4.86 15.58
N LEU A 749 -13.04 -5.64 14.50
CA LEU A 749 -13.77 -5.38 13.25
C LEU A 749 -15.20 -5.88 13.31
N ASP A 750 -15.42 -7.08 13.86
CA ASP A 750 -16.77 -7.64 14.00
C ASP A 750 -17.60 -6.85 15.04
N ASP A 751 -16.97 -6.39 16.13
CA ASP A 751 -17.58 -5.44 17.07
C ASP A 751 -17.92 -4.10 16.41
N LEU A 752 -17.03 -3.59 15.57
CA LEU A 752 -17.26 -2.35 14.83
C LEU A 752 -18.43 -2.53 13.86
N LEU A 753 -18.41 -3.58 13.05
CA LEU A 753 -19.48 -3.89 12.09
C LEU A 753 -20.83 -4.08 12.79
N LYS A 754 -20.85 -4.76 13.94
CA LYS A 754 -22.06 -4.96 14.74
C LYS A 754 -22.62 -3.65 15.30
N ARG A 755 -21.78 -2.77 15.87
CA ARG A 755 -22.19 -1.43 16.35
C ARG A 755 -22.74 -0.56 15.22
N MET A 756 -22.24 -0.74 14.02
CA MET A 756 -22.72 -0.01 12.85
C MET A 756 -24.06 -0.51 12.35
N GLU A 757 -24.26 -1.82 12.31
CA GLU A 757 -25.56 -2.42 11.99
C GLU A 757 -26.62 -1.98 13.03
N GLU A 758 -26.27 -1.96 14.32
CA GLU A 758 -27.12 -1.48 15.39
C GLU A 758 -27.45 0.02 15.23
N LYS A 759 -26.47 0.87 14.88
CA LYS A 759 -26.66 2.30 14.66
C LYS A 759 -27.49 2.60 13.42
N GLN A 760 -27.31 1.85 12.33
CA GLN A 760 -28.16 1.94 11.14
C GLN A 760 -29.60 1.49 11.41
N ALA A 761 -29.78 0.44 12.18
CA ALA A 761 -31.11 0.00 12.60
C ALA A 761 -31.83 1.07 13.45
N SER A 762 -31.10 1.71 14.36
CA SER A 762 -31.58 2.81 15.20
C SER A 762 -31.98 4.05 14.38
N GLN A 763 -31.13 4.46 13.43
CA GLN A 763 -31.40 5.58 12.54
C GLN A 763 -32.59 5.32 11.59
N LYS A 764 -32.76 4.09 11.10
CA LYS A 764 -33.94 3.72 10.32
C LYS A 764 -35.23 3.77 11.14
N GLN A 765 -35.15 3.49 12.45
CA GLN A 765 -36.32 3.63 13.36
C GLN A 765 -36.61 5.09 13.71
N GLU A 766 -35.60 5.97 13.79
CA GLU A 766 -35.81 7.41 14.01
C GLU A 766 -36.39 8.12 12.77
N VAL A 767 -35.97 7.72 11.57
CA VAL A 767 -36.52 8.25 10.30
C VAL A 767 -37.95 7.73 10.02
N ALA A 768 -38.30 6.59 10.60
CA ALA A 768 -39.67 6.01 10.48
C ALA A 768 -40.65 6.51 11.55
N ARG A 769 -40.16 7.26 12.56
CA ARG A 769 -40.97 8.03 13.52
C ARG A 769 -41.03 9.51 13.09
#